data_d9d25799903c5246ccdaa8b22b9a3400
#
_entry.id   d9d25799903c5246ccdaa8b22b9a3400
#
_cell.length_a   1.000
_cell.length_b   1.000
_cell.length_c   1.000
_cell.angle_alpha   90.00
_cell.angle_beta   90.00
_cell.angle_gamma   90.00
#
_symmetry.space_group_name_H-M   'P 1'
#
loop_
_entity.id
_entity.type
_entity.pdbx_description
1 polymer ?
#
loop_
_entity_poly.entity_id
_entity_poly.type
_entity_poly.pdbx_seq_one_letter_code
_entity_poly.pdbx_strand_id
1 'polypeptide(L)'
;MNLPALASRYPLRLTLTLSLLLLSPLTRAADEAPQLGWIPIQTIPAETSTTLDLTRWLSPGPAAAVQINPPASLSAQLDPSSLQLKIQTQPDLQGLIDLPIQIKPKKGEPLSGILTLAISPRSSHRFTFTGKGSEKSVCLAGAFNGWNATSHPLTREKGNLWFLSLPLPPGPQAYKFVVDGEWRIDSSHSLTIADGTGQKNSLVKIPENTNSATFLYADSRKPGLLTFLSAPAGWKSSSLSCVAELPDGTSRPIHATSPQPGRWEIDTSSLPPDSWVRLAAASEDGTLARPARARITTETKTDAYRLDHIIYFAFIDRMIDGDPKNNPAPDPKVEKPAQYLGGDLIGVRQMIENGYFEKLGINSLWLSPVNQNPPQSFQEYLPPGRWYTGYHGYWPLSSTEVEPRFGGNDALEALTTSARKHGLRVILDLVLAHVHEDHPVFKDHPDWFGSLTLPDGTKNLRKWDAETQFTTWFEPFLPRFNYDQPAASRFLISNAVEWVKRFNLDGFRLDAVKHIPQKFWSAFRSGLRTDLPVASDPAFYLVGETFMNRQGIASFVGPAKLDGQFDFPLYDTLLSTLAMESTGFSELEAATADSERVYGLETAMSPLLGNHDKPRFLAYADGDLPDPREPDEEEAGWKYPSAVNHPSSYAKLRMAFTFLMTLPGVPMIYYGDELGLTGAGDPDNRRMLPDPDKATGEAKTTLDHVSKLTHLRSAHPAFRYGSRRAIETKKDTYAIVRAYAEDRVLIAFNRSEKPVSLDLLVSPEIPDGSLEQELLLSKTSSAKTLSVKDGRLTIFLPPRSSSILVPAKP
;
A
#
# COMPACT_ATOMS: atom_id res chain seq x y z
N MET A 1 64.82 -19.61 -44.03
CA MET A 1 65.46 -20.07 -42.78
C MET A 1 64.38 -20.06 -41.72
N ASN A 2 63.95 -21.25 -41.33
CA ASN A 2 63.40 -21.76 -40.09
C ASN A 2 62.38 -20.93 -39.26
N LEU A 3 61.14 -21.33 -39.37
CA LEU A 3 60.23 -21.49 -38.27
C LEU A 3 60.71 -22.43 -37.16
N PRO A 4 60.30 -22.31 -35.92
CA PRO A 4 59.36 -23.38 -35.51
C PRO A 4 58.10 -22.92 -34.80
N ALA A 5 57.10 -23.78 -34.97
CA ALA A 5 55.83 -23.90 -34.31
C ALA A 5 55.97 -24.04 -32.80
N LEU A 6 54.97 -23.47 -32.09
CA LEU A 6 54.58 -23.96 -30.75
C LEU A 6 53.08 -24.13 -30.68
N ALA A 7 52.72 -25.37 -30.46
CA ALA A 7 51.39 -25.90 -30.38
C ALA A 7 50.72 -25.56 -29.03
N SER A 8 49.45 -25.35 -29.14
CA SER A 8 48.36 -25.72 -28.22
C SER A 8 48.69 -26.15 -26.78
N ARG A 9 48.12 -25.52 -25.79
CA ARG A 9 47.65 -26.09 -24.52
C ARG A 9 46.68 -25.16 -23.84
N TYR A 10 45.40 -25.30 -24.05
CA TYR A 10 44.36 -25.02 -23.06
C TYR A 10 43.48 -26.28 -22.87
N PRO A 11 43.57 -26.92 -21.73
CA PRO A 11 42.60 -27.98 -21.41
C PRO A 11 41.36 -27.40 -20.77
N LEU A 12 40.24 -27.85 -21.27
CA LEU A 12 38.99 -28.04 -20.57
C LEU A 12 39.10 -27.92 -19.03
N ARG A 13 38.56 -26.87 -18.47
CA ARG A 13 38.05 -26.80 -17.09
C ARG A 13 36.91 -25.80 -17.02
N LEU A 14 35.78 -26.14 -17.58
CA LEU A 14 34.53 -25.39 -17.42
C LEU A 14 33.34 -26.33 -17.37
N THR A 15 33.31 -27.27 -16.41
CA THR A 15 32.17 -28.15 -16.19
C THR A 15 32.12 -28.75 -14.78
N LEU A 16 32.70 -28.07 -13.76
CA LEU A 16 32.65 -28.65 -12.39
C LEU A 16 32.36 -27.63 -11.29
N THR A 17 31.89 -26.44 -11.62
CA THR A 17 31.51 -25.40 -10.60
C THR A 17 30.03 -25.27 -10.36
N LEU A 18 29.17 -25.84 -11.19
CA LEU A 18 27.72 -25.78 -11.00
C LEU A 18 27.18 -26.87 -10.07
N SER A 19 27.93 -27.92 -9.81
CA SER A 19 27.49 -29.07 -8.99
C SER A 19 27.87 -28.97 -7.51
N LEU A 20 28.70 -28.02 -7.10
CA LEU A 20 29.10 -27.86 -5.69
C LEU A 20 28.33 -26.78 -4.91
N LEU A 21 27.53 -25.97 -5.58
CA LEU A 21 26.62 -24.97 -4.91
C LEU A 21 25.29 -25.57 -4.47
N LEU A 22 24.97 -26.79 -4.87
CA LEU A 22 23.73 -27.50 -4.49
C LEU A 22 23.89 -28.41 -3.25
N LEU A 23 25.07 -28.55 -2.64
CA LEU A 23 25.34 -29.50 -1.57
C LEU A 23 25.64 -28.89 -0.20
N SER A 24 25.47 -27.60 0.00
CA SER A 24 25.46 -27.04 1.35
C SER A 24 24.53 -25.84 1.37
N PRO A 25 23.33 -25.98 1.82
CA PRO A 25 22.91 -25.77 3.18
C PRO A 25 21.66 -26.55 3.59
N LEU A 26 21.77 -27.84 3.79
CA LEU A 26 20.69 -28.62 4.41
C LEU A 26 20.54 -28.34 5.93
N THR A 27 21.37 -27.45 6.49
CA THR A 27 21.41 -27.15 7.93
C THR A 27 20.98 -25.72 8.31
N ARG A 28 20.62 -24.83 7.33
CA ARG A 28 20.39 -23.41 7.63
C ARG A 28 18.97 -23.06 8.12
N ALA A 29 18.01 -23.98 8.08
CA ALA A 29 16.67 -23.75 8.64
C ALA A 29 16.66 -23.58 10.19
N ALA A 30 17.80 -23.84 10.86
CA ALA A 30 17.91 -23.72 12.31
C ALA A 30 18.47 -22.36 12.80
N ASP A 31 18.91 -21.47 11.91
CA ASP A 31 19.62 -20.24 12.25
C ASP A 31 18.97 -18.97 11.67
N GLU A 32 17.67 -18.98 11.39
CA GLU A 32 16.97 -17.74 11.05
C GLU A 32 17.06 -16.75 12.23
N ALA A 33 17.70 -15.61 12.00
CA ALA A 33 17.81 -14.57 13.01
C ALA A 33 16.42 -14.05 13.40
N PRO A 34 16.15 -13.88 14.70
CA PRO A 34 14.88 -13.34 15.14
C PRO A 34 14.70 -11.92 14.60
N GLN A 35 13.47 -11.58 14.24
CA GLN A 35 13.10 -10.27 13.74
C GLN A 35 12.03 -9.67 14.64
N LEU A 36 12.18 -8.41 14.92
CA LEU A 36 11.21 -7.57 15.60
C LEU A 36 11.12 -6.26 14.82
N GLY A 37 9.94 -5.69 14.76
CA GLY A 37 9.75 -4.36 14.21
C GLY A 37 8.75 -3.56 15.02
N TRP A 38 8.56 -2.33 14.63
CA TRP A 38 7.68 -1.42 15.36
C TRP A 38 6.23 -1.88 15.22
N ILE A 39 5.54 -1.95 16.38
CA ILE A 39 4.18 -2.45 16.46
C ILE A 39 3.23 -1.27 16.51
N PRO A 40 2.31 -1.10 15.54
CA PRO A 40 1.28 -0.07 15.58
C PRO A 40 0.42 -0.17 16.83
N ILE A 41 -0.15 0.95 17.27
CA ILE A 41 -1.08 0.98 18.39
C ILE A 41 -2.28 0.09 18.06
N GLN A 42 -2.62 -0.82 18.96
CA GLN A 42 -3.76 -1.71 18.81
C GLN A 42 -4.93 -1.20 19.64
N THR A 43 -6.01 -0.78 18.98
CA THR A 43 -7.23 -0.38 19.68
C THR A 43 -8.04 -1.61 20.06
N ILE A 44 -8.30 -1.77 21.34
CA ILE A 44 -9.06 -2.89 21.92
C ILE A 44 -10.23 -2.29 22.72
N PRO A 45 -11.47 -2.75 22.49
CA PRO A 45 -12.59 -2.32 23.32
C PRO A 45 -12.49 -2.84 24.75
N ALA A 46 -12.92 -2.07 25.73
CA ALA A 46 -13.09 -2.55 27.11
C ALA A 46 -14.09 -3.73 27.18
N GLU A 47 -14.01 -4.53 28.21
CA GLU A 47 -14.87 -5.73 28.42
C GLU A 47 -14.80 -6.78 27.30
N THR A 48 -13.64 -6.97 26.67
CA THR A 48 -13.51 -7.98 25.60
C THR A 48 -12.42 -8.99 25.83
N SER A 49 -12.62 -10.14 25.17
CA SER A 49 -11.53 -11.06 24.84
C SER A 49 -11.15 -10.83 23.37
N THR A 50 -9.92 -10.36 23.14
CA THR A 50 -9.40 -10.09 21.80
C THR A 50 -8.15 -10.91 21.57
N THR A 51 -7.98 -11.45 20.37
CA THR A 51 -6.75 -12.15 19.99
C THR A 51 -6.01 -11.33 18.94
N LEU A 52 -4.75 -11.01 19.18
CA LEU A 52 -3.86 -10.32 18.26
C LEU A 52 -2.87 -11.30 17.64
N ASP A 53 -2.76 -11.26 16.32
CA ASP A 53 -1.73 -12.00 15.58
C ASP A 53 -0.44 -11.20 15.53
N LEU A 54 0.57 -11.63 16.25
CA LEU A 54 1.88 -10.97 16.31
C LEU A 54 2.80 -11.33 15.14
N THR A 55 2.45 -12.31 14.29
CA THR A 55 3.30 -12.74 13.17
C THR A 55 3.60 -11.63 12.14
N ARG A 56 2.82 -10.55 12.17
CA ARG A 56 3.05 -9.37 11.33
C ARG A 56 4.29 -8.56 11.73
N TRP A 57 4.59 -8.55 13.02
CA TRP A 57 5.58 -7.64 13.61
C TRP A 57 6.81 -8.36 14.14
N LEU A 58 6.70 -9.65 14.42
CA LEU A 58 7.80 -10.42 14.94
C LEU A 58 7.90 -11.80 14.28
N SER A 59 9.13 -12.24 14.09
CA SER A 59 9.49 -13.61 13.73
C SER A 59 10.59 -14.05 14.71
N PRO A 60 10.29 -14.93 15.67
CA PRO A 60 11.26 -15.30 16.69
C PRO A 60 12.38 -16.20 16.15
N GLY A 61 12.19 -16.79 14.93
CA GLY A 61 13.02 -17.89 14.48
C GLY A 61 12.74 -19.18 15.26
N PRO A 62 13.21 -20.33 14.78
CA PRO A 62 12.81 -21.65 15.31
C PRO A 62 13.33 -21.97 16.70
N ALA A 63 14.20 -21.13 17.25
CA ALA A 63 14.91 -21.45 18.50
C ALA A 63 14.82 -20.36 19.57
N ALA A 64 14.03 -19.32 19.35
CA ALA A 64 13.87 -18.20 20.29
C ALA A 64 12.60 -18.33 21.14
N ALA A 65 12.65 -17.82 22.37
CA ALA A 65 11.47 -17.69 23.23
C ALA A 65 10.90 -16.28 23.13
N VAL A 66 9.58 -16.17 22.96
CA VAL A 66 8.86 -14.89 23.04
C VAL A 66 8.23 -14.77 24.43
N GLN A 67 8.47 -13.64 25.08
CA GLN A 67 7.94 -13.30 26.40
C GLN A 67 7.18 -11.99 26.36
N ILE A 68 6.07 -11.93 27.07
CA ILE A 68 5.30 -10.72 27.34
C ILE A 68 5.25 -10.48 28.84
N ASN A 69 5.27 -9.22 29.24
CA ASN A 69 5.19 -8.83 30.65
C ASN A 69 3.98 -7.88 30.85
N PRO A 70 2.76 -8.43 31.01
CA PRO A 70 1.58 -7.60 31.19
C PRO A 70 1.60 -6.94 32.56
N PRO A 71 1.14 -5.67 32.67
CA PRO A 71 0.92 -5.02 33.95
C PRO A 71 -0.22 -5.74 34.70
N ALA A 72 -0.28 -5.56 36.01
CA ALA A 72 -1.29 -6.25 36.86
C ALA A 72 -2.75 -5.96 36.47
N SER A 73 -3.00 -4.84 35.83
CA SER A 73 -4.31 -4.43 35.34
C SER A 73 -4.78 -5.14 34.06
N LEU A 74 -3.90 -5.93 33.39
CA LEU A 74 -4.19 -6.55 32.10
C LEU A 74 -3.96 -8.07 32.16
N SER A 75 -4.96 -8.86 31.78
CA SER A 75 -4.76 -10.29 31.53
C SER A 75 -4.37 -10.51 30.09
N ALA A 76 -3.16 -11.06 29.87
CA ALA A 76 -2.66 -11.34 28.54
C ALA A 76 -1.93 -12.68 28.51
N GLN A 77 -2.24 -13.51 27.51
CA GLN A 77 -1.64 -14.84 27.32
C GLN A 77 -1.16 -14.99 25.88
N LEU A 78 0.11 -15.31 25.72
CA LEU A 78 0.72 -15.57 24.42
C LEU A 78 0.82 -17.08 24.18
N ASP A 79 0.32 -17.55 23.04
CA ASP A 79 0.69 -18.85 22.49
C ASP A 79 2.00 -18.69 21.70
N PRO A 80 3.12 -19.23 22.21
CA PRO A 80 4.42 -19.04 21.57
C PRO A 80 4.55 -19.80 20.24
N SER A 81 3.71 -20.79 19.98
CA SER A 81 3.75 -21.61 18.75
C SER A 81 3.06 -20.92 17.58
N SER A 82 1.96 -20.25 17.84
CA SER A 82 1.15 -19.53 16.83
C SER A 82 1.36 -18.02 16.87
N LEU A 83 2.05 -17.48 17.88
CA LEU A 83 2.21 -16.04 18.14
C LEU A 83 0.87 -15.31 18.27
N GLN A 84 -0.15 -16.03 18.73
CA GLN A 84 -1.46 -15.47 19.02
C GLN A 84 -1.49 -14.95 20.47
N LEU A 85 -1.70 -13.65 20.63
CA LEU A 85 -1.79 -12.98 21.92
C LEU A 85 -3.26 -12.77 22.29
N LYS A 86 -3.74 -13.55 23.26
CA LYS A 86 -5.09 -13.40 23.83
C LYS A 86 -5.06 -12.37 24.94
N ILE A 87 -5.88 -11.33 24.81
CA ILE A 87 -6.00 -10.24 25.77
C ILE A 87 -7.42 -10.20 26.30
N GLN A 88 -7.56 -10.13 27.62
CA GLN A 88 -8.82 -9.91 28.30
C GLN A 88 -8.78 -8.56 29.01
N THR A 89 -9.67 -7.66 28.63
CA THR A 89 -9.81 -6.34 29.27
C THR A 89 -10.95 -6.32 30.28
N GLN A 90 -10.79 -5.54 31.34
CA GLN A 90 -11.79 -5.34 32.40
C GLN A 90 -12.71 -4.14 32.06
N PRO A 91 -13.91 -4.03 32.70
CA PRO A 91 -14.87 -2.96 32.42
C PRO A 91 -14.34 -1.56 32.62
N ASP A 92 -13.58 -1.35 33.68
CA ASP A 92 -13.10 -0.03 34.13
C ASP A 92 -11.75 0.33 33.49
N LEU A 93 -11.18 -0.59 32.69
CA LEU A 93 -9.88 -0.37 32.04
C LEU A 93 -10.06 0.48 30.79
N GLN A 94 -9.43 1.66 30.79
CA GLN A 94 -9.44 2.57 29.66
C GLN A 94 -8.11 3.32 29.51
N GLY A 95 -7.89 3.94 28.35
CA GLY A 95 -6.66 4.69 28.05
C GLY A 95 -5.57 3.81 27.43
N LEU A 96 -4.32 4.18 27.64
CA LEU A 96 -3.16 3.56 27.00
C LEU A 96 -2.40 2.65 27.96
N ILE A 97 -2.03 1.47 27.47
CA ILE A 97 -1.23 0.48 28.19
C ILE A 97 -0.08 0.02 27.29
N ASP A 98 1.14 0.24 27.75
CA ASP A 98 2.32 -0.31 27.09
C ASP A 98 2.64 -1.71 27.60
N LEU A 99 2.64 -2.67 26.68
CA LEU A 99 2.94 -4.07 26.93
C LEU A 99 4.34 -4.41 26.37
N PRO A 100 5.35 -4.61 27.23
CA PRO A 100 6.68 -5.01 26.78
C PRO A 100 6.68 -6.42 26.20
N ILE A 101 7.32 -6.57 25.03
CA ILE A 101 7.55 -7.84 24.35
C ILE A 101 9.05 -8.07 24.25
N GLN A 102 9.51 -9.29 24.52
CA GLN A 102 10.91 -9.69 24.34
C GLN A 102 11.01 -10.97 23.52
N ILE A 103 11.92 -10.95 22.54
CA ILE A 103 12.36 -12.16 21.83
C ILE A 103 13.75 -12.53 22.38
N LYS A 104 13.88 -13.68 23.00
CA LYS A 104 15.14 -14.20 23.54
C LYS A 104 15.69 -15.26 22.59
N PRO A 105 16.67 -14.93 21.75
CA PRO A 105 17.33 -15.91 20.90
C PRO A 105 18.19 -16.86 21.74
N LYS A 106 18.51 -18.04 21.21
CA LYS A 106 19.46 -18.97 21.88
C LYS A 106 20.86 -18.38 21.98
N LYS A 107 21.25 -17.53 21.05
CA LYS A 107 22.54 -16.83 21.00
C LYS A 107 22.29 -15.38 20.60
N GLY A 108 22.98 -14.43 21.21
CA GLY A 108 22.86 -13.00 20.95
C GLY A 108 22.02 -12.27 22.00
N GLU A 109 21.90 -10.95 21.83
CA GLU A 109 21.15 -10.10 22.74
C GLU A 109 19.63 -10.22 22.51
N PRO A 110 18.80 -10.08 23.56
CA PRO A 110 17.36 -10.05 23.42
C PRO A 110 16.90 -8.84 22.61
N LEU A 111 15.92 -9.07 21.70
CA LEU A 111 15.21 -7.98 21.05
C LEU A 111 14.02 -7.56 21.91
N SER A 112 13.86 -6.27 22.14
CA SER A 112 12.79 -5.70 22.95
C SER A 112 11.89 -4.80 22.14
N GLY A 113 10.58 -4.86 22.35
CA GLY A 113 9.58 -4.01 21.70
C GLY A 113 8.45 -3.63 22.64
N ILE A 114 7.69 -2.63 22.24
CA ILE A 114 6.51 -2.16 22.94
C ILE A 114 5.28 -2.33 22.07
N LEU A 115 4.31 -3.08 22.55
CA LEU A 115 2.95 -3.11 22.04
C LEU A 115 2.10 -2.14 22.86
N THR A 116 1.73 -1.01 22.27
CA THR A 116 0.80 -0.08 22.92
C THR A 116 -0.64 -0.49 22.62
N LEU A 117 -1.39 -0.74 23.68
CA LEU A 117 -2.84 -1.01 23.62
C LEU A 117 -3.59 0.28 23.95
N ALA A 118 -4.52 0.66 23.09
CA ALA A 118 -5.49 1.71 23.36
C ALA A 118 -6.82 1.07 23.75
N ILE A 119 -7.14 1.10 25.03
CA ILE A 119 -8.39 0.54 25.55
C ILE A 119 -9.45 1.64 25.44
N SER A 120 -10.37 1.47 24.50
CA SER A 120 -11.40 2.46 24.24
C SER A 120 -12.71 2.12 24.93
N PRO A 121 -13.43 3.13 25.48
CA PRO A 121 -14.79 2.96 25.93
C PRO A 121 -15.66 2.52 24.75
N ARG A 122 -16.76 1.84 25.08
CA ARG A 122 -17.72 1.39 24.07
C ARG A 122 -18.96 2.25 24.09
N SER A 123 -19.46 2.57 22.91
CA SER A 123 -20.80 3.12 22.73
C SER A 123 -21.73 2.04 22.21
N SER A 124 -22.86 1.80 22.91
CA SER A 124 -23.84 0.84 22.44
C SER A 124 -24.54 1.39 21.19
N HIS A 125 -24.42 0.66 20.08
CA HIS A 125 -25.14 0.96 18.85
C HIS A 125 -26.17 -0.13 18.56
N ARG A 126 -27.40 0.28 18.22
CA ARG A 126 -28.48 -0.66 17.87
C ARG A 126 -28.55 -0.80 16.35
N PHE A 127 -28.15 -1.97 15.87
CA PHE A 127 -28.37 -2.38 14.49
C PHE A 127 -29.78 -2.90 14.31
N THR A 128 -30.45 -2.54 13.23
CA THR A 128 -31.80 -3.00 12.91
C THR A 128 -31.87 -3.47 11.46
N PHE A 129 -32.55 -4.58 11.25
CA PHE A 129 -32.83 -5.12 9.92
C PHE A 129 -34.32 -5.37 9.77
N THR A 130 -34.95 -4.80 8.75
CA THR A 130 -36.37 -5.04 8.45
C THR A 130 -36.45 -6.10 7.35
N GLY A 131 -36.91 -7.27 7.70
CA GLY A 131 -37.08 -8.38 6.79
C GLY A 131 -38.43 -8.37 6.06
N LYS A 132 -38.62 -9.37 5.19
CA LYS A 132 -39.91 -9.63 4.51
C LYS A 132 -40.83 -10.55 5.29
N GLY A 133 -40.35 -11.14 6.39
CA GLY A 133 -41.10 -12.06 7.26
C GLY A 133 -40.79 -13.54 7.07
N SER A 134 -40.07 -13.88 6.01
CA SER A 134 -39.70 -15.26 5.67
C SER A 134 -38.30 -15.66 6.16
N GLU A 135 -37.49 -14.71 6.69
CA GLU A 135 -36.13 -14.93 7.13
C GLU A 135 -36.10 -15.87 8.34
N LYS A 136 -35.20 -16.86 8.29
CA LYS A 136 -34.95 -17.83 9.36
C LYS A 136 -33.86 -17.35 10.31
N SER A 137 -32.87 -16.62 9.77
CA SER A 137 -31.74 -16.12 10.55
C SER A 137 -31.25 -14.78 9.98
N VAL A 138 -30.85 -13.86 10.86
CA VAL A 138 -30.17 -12.63 10.51
C VAL A 138 -28.97 -12.48 11.45
N CYS A 139 -27.78 -12.38 10.92
CA CYS A 139 -26.56 -12.14 11.68
C CYS A 139 -25.90 -10.82 11.24
N LEU A 140 -25.12 -10.24 12.11
CA LEU A 140 -24.29 -9.07 11.84
C LEU A 140 -22.82 -9.49 11.69
N ALA A 141 -22.21 -9.17 10.58
CA ALA A 141 -20.79 -9.39 10.35
C ALA A 141 -20.11 -8.06 10.02
N GLY A 142 -18.89 -7.86 10.54
CA GLY A 142 -18.13 -6.65 10.33
C GLY A 142 -16.70 -6.76 10.85
N ALA A 143 -15.96 -5.66 10.75
CA ALA A 143 -14.58 -5.60 11.24
C ALA A 143 -14.48 -5.97 12.75
N PHE A 144 -15.49 -5.64 13.54
CA PHE A 144 -15.56 -5.88 14.98
C PHE A 144 -15.67 -7.37 15.38
N ASN A 145 -16.00 -8.27 14.45
CA ASN A 145 -16.04 -9.71 14.68
C ASN A 145 -15.24 -10.51 13.64
N GLY A 146 -14.29 -9.87 12.94
CA GLY A 146 -13.49 -10.51 11.90
C GLY A 146 -14.31 -11.00 10.71
N TRP A 147 -15.44 -10.35 10.42
CA TRP A 147 -16.39 -10.76 9.36
C TRP A 147 -16.98 -12.15 9.56
N ASN A 148 -17.13 -12.61 10.80
CA ASN A 148 -17.74 -13.91 11.10
C ASN A 148 -19.25 -13.85 10.87
N ALA A 149 -19.72 -14.63 9.91
CA ALA A 149 -21.11 -14.64 9.43
C ALA A 149 -22.16 -15.15 10.45
N THR A 150 -21.72 -15.78 11.54
CA THR A 150 -22.62 -16.47 12.48
C THR A 150 -22.50 -16.04 13.93
N SER A 151 -21.44 -15.29 14.30
CA SER A 151 -21.11 -15.00 15.70
C SER A 151 -22.01 -13.96 16.37
N HIS A 152 -22.75 -13.15 15.60
CA HIS A 152 -23.58 -12.05 16.10
C HIS A 152 -25.02 -12.14 15.57
N PRO A 153 -25.82 -13.11 16.03
CA PRO A 153 -27.21 -13.25 15.60
C PRO A 153 -28.08 -12.09 16.13
N LEU A 154 -28.94 -11.57 15.27
CA LEU A 154 -29.97 -10.58 15.64
C LEU A 154 -31.17 -11.29 16.27
N THR A 155 -31.80 -10.62 17.21
CA THR A 155 -33.05 -11.06 17.82
C THR A 155 -34.22 -10.48 17.03
N ARG A 156 -35.20 -11.32 16.73
CA ARG A 156 -36.47 -10.88 16.08
C ARG A 156 -37.37 -10.18 17.07
N GLU A 157 -37.78 -8.96 16.75
CA GLU A 157 -38.74 -8.16 17.49
C GLU A 157 -40.18 -8.32 16.88
N LYS A 158 -41.18 -7.61 17.38
CA LYS A 158 -42.52 -7.65 16.83
C LYS A 158 -42.51 -7.28 15.33
N GLY A 159 -43.22 -8.05 14.53
CA GLY A 159 -43.24 -7.89 13.06
C GLY A 159 -42.03 -8.52 12.39
N ASN A 160 -41.51 -7.82 11.40
CA ASN A 160 -40.35 -8.25 10.60
C ASN A 160 -39.05 -7.56 10.98
N LEU A 161 -39.02 -6.91 12.14
CA LEU A 161 -37.85 -6.17 12.62
C LEU A 161 -36.92 -7.12 13.40
N TRP A 162 -35.67 -7.11 13.05
CA TRP A 162 -34.57 -7.78 13.75
C TRP A 162 -33.63 -6.73 14.33
N PHE A 163 -33.07 -6.96 15.50
CA PHE A 163 -32.16 -6.03 16.13
C PHE A 163 -31.04 -6.73 16.90
N LEU A 164 -29.93 -6.01 17.02
CA LEU A 164 -28.82 -6.34 17.90
C LEU A 164 -28.24 -5.03 18.45
N SER A 165 -28.13 -4.92 19.76
CA SER A 165 -27.37 -3.85 20.38
C SER A 165 -25.96 -4.34 20.65
N LEU A 166 -24.97 -3.68 20.03
CA LEU A 166 -23.58 -4.09 20.14
C LEU A 166 -22.75 -2.91 20.64
N PRO A 167 -22.00 -3.08 21.74
CA PRO A 167 -21.05 -2.07 22.17
C PRO A 167 -19.85 -2.07 21.21
N LEU A 168 -19.61 -0.94 20.58
CA LEU A 168 -18.56 -0.74 19.58
C LEU A 168 -17.63 0.41 19.97
N PRO A 169 -16.36 0.36 19.58
CA PRO A 169 -15.47 1.48 19.73
C PRO A 169 -15.91 2.65 18.84
N PRO A 170 -15.64 3.91 19.27
CA PRO A 170 -15.90 5.08 18.44
C PRO A 170 -15.24 5.02 17.07
N GLY A 171 -15.80 5.74 16.10
CA GLY A 171 -15.28 5.82 14.75
C GLY A 171 -16.10 5.01 13.72
N PRO A 172 -15.59 4.91 12.48
CA PRO A 172 -16.27 4.22 11.40
C PRO A 172 -16.18 2.70 11.58
N GLN A 173 -17.35 2.01 11.49
CA GLN A 173 -17.45 0.55 11.57
C GLN A 173 -18.10 0.02 10.30
N ALA A 174 -17.35 -0.75 9.53
CA ALA A 174 -17.84 -1.43 8.33
C ALA A 174 -18.56 -2.73 8.71
N TYR A 175 -19.75 -2.98 8.10
CA TYR A 175 -20.56 -4.16 8.39
C TYR A 175 -21.43 -4.59 7.20
N LYS A 176 -21.94 -5.81 7.27
CA LYS A 176 -23.03 -6.34 6.43
C LYS A 176 -23.97 -7.17 7.30
N PHE A 177 -25.23 -7.29 6.88
CA PHE A 177 -26.11 -8.33 7.39
C PHE A 177 -25.87 -9.63 6.63
N VAL A 178 -25.96 -10.76 7.34
CA VAL A 178 -25.99 -12.11 6.76
C VAL A 178 -27.38 -12.69 7.01
N VAL A 179 -28.19 -12.73 5.95
CA VAL A 179 -29.59 -13.13 6.02
C VAL A 179 -29.73 -14.50 5.36
N ASP A 180 -30.04 -15.52 6.14
CA ASP A 180 -30.13 -16.91 5.68
C ASP A 180 -28.87 -17.37 4.90
N GLY A 181 -27.70 -16.89 5.30
CA GLY A 181 -26.40 -17.15 4.68
C GLY A 181 -25.99 -16.19 3.57
N GLU A 182 -26.86 -15.32 3.11
CA GLU A 182 -26.56 -14.32 2.07
C GLU A 182 -26.09 -13.00 2.66
N TRP A 183 -24.98 -12.46 2.13
CA TRP A 183 -24.41 -11.19 2.53
C TRP A 183 -25.15 -10.01 1.90
N ARG A 184 -25.65 -9.10 2.72
CA ARG A 184 -26.43 -7.93 2.28
C ARG A 184 -25.93 -6.66 2.93
N ILE A 185 -25.84 -5.59 2.14
CA ILE A 185 -25.64 -4.23 2.67
C ILE A 185 -26.92 -3.77 3.37
N ASP A 186 -26.76 -2.86 4.32
CA ASP A 186 -27.88 -2.22 4.98
C ASP A 186 -28.44 -1.10 4.09
N SER A 187 -29.58 -1.36 3.48
CA SER A 187 -30.26 -0.39 2.61
C SER A 187 -30.87 0.80 3.36
N SER A 188 -30.96 0.73 4.69
CA SER A 188 -31.45 1.83 5.54
C SER A 188 -30.35 2.86 5.83
N HIS A 189 -29.07 2.51 5.62
CA HIS A 189 -27.92 3.40 5.78
C HIS A 189 -27.37 3.85 4.43
N SER A 190 -27.20 5.18 4.28
CA SER A 190 -26.66 5.76 3.05
C SER A 190 -25.15 5.64 2.94
N LEU A 191 -24.43 5.53 4.06
CA LEU A 191 -22.97 5.45 4.07
C LEU A 191 -22.51 4.03 3.74
N THR A 192 -21.62 3.93 2.75
CA THR A 192 -20.96 2.69 2.37
C THR A 192 -19.47 2.92 2.20
N ILE A 193 -18.70 1.84 2.28
CA ILE A 193 -17.26 1.84 2.05
C ILE A 193 -16.91 0.69 1.12
N ALA A 194 -16.04 0.91 0.16
CA ALA A 194 -15.56 -0.13 -0.74
C ALA A 194 -14.79 -1.21 0.04
N ASP A 195 -14.97 -2.46 -0.36
CA ASP A 195 -14.34 -3.61 0.31
C ASP A 195 -13.04 -4.10 -0.39
N GLY A 196 -12.65 -3.45 -1.49
CA GLY A 196 -11.44 -3.79 -2.26
C GLY A 196 -11.62 -4.98 -3.21
N THR A 197 -12.83 -5.53 -3.31
CA THR A 197 -13.17 -6.62 -4.24
C THR A 197 -14.15 -6.18 -5.33
N GLY A 198 -14.40 -4.86 -5.45
CA GLY A 198 -15.44 -4.29 -6.30
C GLY A 198 -16.83 -4.23 -5.65
N GLN A 199 -16.97 -4.71 -4.40
CA GLN A 199 -18.21 -4.63 -3.64
C GLN A 199 -18.15 -3.54 -2.57
N LYS A 200 -19.27 -3.30 -1.88
CA LYS A 200 -19.39 -2.33 -0.80
C LYS A 200 -19.83 -2.98 0.50
N ASN A 201 -19.36 -2.41 1.60
CA ASN A 201 -19.87 -2.65 2.95
C ASN A 201 -20.72 -1.46 3.40
N SER A 202 -21.72 -1.68 4.23
CA SER A 202 -22.38 -0.61 4.97
C SER A 202 -21.41 -0.02 5.99
N LEU A 203 -21.53 1.27 6.26
CA LEU A 203 -20.66 1.98 7.19
C LEU A 203 -21.53 2.68 8.23
N VAL A 204 -21.33 2.35 9.51
CA VAL A 204 -21.90 3.11 10.63
C VAL A 204 -20.80 3.92 11.31
N LYS A 205 -21.11 5.16 11.65
CA LYS A 205 -20.21 6.03 12.41
C LYS A 205 -20.63 5.99 13.87
N ILE A 206 -19.89 5.26 14.70
CA ILE A 206 -20.11 5.26 16.15
C ILE A 206 -19.65 6.61 16.69
N PRO A 207 -20.50 7.35 17.40
CA PRO A 207 -20.13 8.66 17.91
C PRO A 207 -18.87 8.57 18.79
N GLU A 208 -17.95 9.46 18.55
CA GLU A 208 -16.88 9.75 19.50
C GLU A 208 -17.50 10.61 20.63
N ASN A 209 -17.07 10.39 21.87
CA ASN A 209 -17.61 11.14 23.03
C ASN A 209 -17.19 12.63 23.01
N THR A 210 -16.47 13.07 21.98
CA THR A 210 -16.06 14.47 21.81
C THR A 210 -16.61 15.06 20.53
N ASN A 211 -17.04 16.32 20.59
CA ASN A 211 -17.52 17.09 19.44
C ASN A 211 -16.44 17.38 18.36
N SER A 212 -15.21 16.98 18.57
CA SER A 212 -14.12 17.07 17.58
C SER A 212 -13.04 16.05 17.90
N ALA A 213 -12.59 15.29 16.90
CA ALA A 213 -11.46 14.40 17.05
C ALA A 213 -10.20 15.20 17.44
N THR A 214 -9.51 14.74 18.48
CA THR A 214 -8.22 15.30 18.88
C THR A 214 -7.11 14.67 18.07
N PHE A 215 -6.21 15.50 17.57
CA PHE A 215 -5.03 15.09 16.80
C PHE A 215 -3.78 15.51 17.54
N LEU A 216 -2.76 14.67 17.52
CA LEU A 216 -1.40 15.05 17.91
C LEU A 216 -0.60 15.35 16.66
N TYR A 217 0.36 16.25 16.77
CA TYR A 217 1.30 16.53 15.69
C TYR A 217 2.66 16.92 16.24
N ALA A 218 3.71 16.54 15.52
CA ALA A 218 5.04 17.06 15.80
C ALA A 218 5.07 18.55 15.44
N ASP A 219 5.39 19.40 16.40
CA ASP A 219 5.37 20.85 16.23
C ASP A 219 6.74 21.41 15.88
N SER A 220 7.77 21.04 16.64
CA SER A 220 9.12 21.49 16.39
C SER A 220 10.15 20.41 16.71
N ARG A 221 11.25 20.46 15.97
CA ARG A 221 12.36 19.53 16.08
C ARG A 221 13.66 20.33 16.18
N LYS A 222 14.20 20.39 17.40
CA LYS A 222 15.49 21.01 17.69
C LYS A 222 16.51 19.92 18.05
N PRO A 223 17.81 20.15 17.92
CA PRO A 223 18.81 19.19 18.38
C PRO A 223 18.56 18.78 19.84
N GLY A 224 18.37 17.48 20.09
CA GLY A 224 18.10 16.92 21.41
C GLY A 224 16.70 17.18 21.99
N LEU A 225 15.80 17.87 21.29
CA LEU A 225 14.46 18.18 21.79
C LEU A 225 13.41 18.06 20.69
N LEU A 226 12.40 17.24 20.94
CA LEU A 226 11.21 17.10 20.09
C LEU A 226 9.98 17.59 20.86
N THR A 227 9.15 18.41 20.20
CA THR A 227 7.90 18.91 20.76
C THR A 227 6.72 18.38 19.98
N PHE A 228 5.69 17.90 20.71
CA PHE A 228 4.38 17.57 20.14
C PHE A 228 3.31 18.49 20.74
N LEU A 229 2.31 18.79 19.93
CA LEU A 229 1.12 19.56 20.33
C LEU A 229 -0.16 18.81 19.99
N SER A 230 -1.26 19.22 20.64
CA SER A 230 -2.61 18.75 20.31
C SER A 230 -3.40 19.79 19.52
N ALA A 231 -4.27 19.29 18.67
CA ALA A 231 -5.36 20.05 18.03
C ALA A 231 -6.71 19.42 18.43
N PRO A 232 -7.57 20.09 19.21
CA PRO A 232 -7.46 21.48 19.67
C PRO A 232 -6.34 21.72 20.68
N ALA A 233 -5.85 22.96 20.72
CA ALA A 233 -4.84 23.37 21.69
C ALA A 233 -5.35 23.25 23.13
N GLY A 234 -4.44 22.90 24.05
CA GLY A 234 -4.77 22.83 25.48
C GLY A 234 -5.58 21.59 25.89
N TRP A 235 -5.72 20.60 25.02
CA TRP A 235 -6.39 19.33 25.32
C TRP A 235 -5.67 18.58 26.46
N LYS A 236 -6.46 18.05 27.42
CA LYS A 236 -5.94 17.35 28.58
C LYS A 236 -5.91 15.85 28.37
N SER A 237 -4.76 15.23 28.51
CA SER A 237 -4.61 13.79 28.54
C SER A 237 -4.54 13.28 29.99
N SER A 238 -5.09 12.10 30.24
CA SER A 238 -4.96 11.37 31.50
C SER A 238 -4.03 10.14 31.37
N SER A 239 -3.82 9.65 30.16
CA SER A 239 -2.86 8.58 29.87
C SER A 239 -2.01 8.92 28.65
N LEU A 240 -0.77 8.47 28.68
CA LEU A 240 0.26 8.77 27.69
C LEU A 240 1.11 7.53 27.41
N SER A 241 1.40 7.30 26.12
CA SER A 241 2.43 6.38 25.67
C SER A 241 3.41 7.16 24.78
N CYS A 242 4.67 7.17 25.19
CA CYS A 242 5.74 7.76 24.40
C CYS A 242 6.82 6.70 24.18
N VAL A 243 7.02 6.33 22.91
CA VAL A 243 7.87 5.19 22.53
C VAL A 243 8.92 5.64 21.54
N ALA A 244 10.20 5.36 21.85
CA ALA A 244 11.27 5.43 20.88
C ALA A 244 11.33 4.12 20.08
N GLU A 245 11.30 4.23 18.77
CA GLU A 245 11.40 3.16 17.79
C GLU A 245 12.75 3.26 17.10
N LEU A 246 13.62 2.29 17.33
CA LEU A 246 15.04 2.35 16.94
C LEU A 246 15.27 1.75 15.54
N PRO A 247 16.36 2.12 14.85
CA PRO A 247 16.62 1.64 13.49
C PRO A 247 16.79 0.11 13.35
N ASP A 248 17.17 -0.57 14.46
CA ASP A 248 17.30 -2.03 14.52
C ASP A 248 15.95 -2.76 14.65
N GLY A 249 14.83 -2.03 14.67
CA GLY A 249 13.47 -2.56 14.83
C GLY A 249 13.05 -2.74 16.29
N THR A 250 13.94 -2.54 17.25
CA THR A 250 13.57 -2.53 18.68
C THR A 250 12.84 -1.24 19.06
N SER A 251 12.13 -1.29 20.20
CA SER A 251 11.50 -0.09 20.74
C SER A 251 11.47 -0.10 22.24
N ARG A 252 11.48 1.11 22.84
CA ARG A 252 11.47 1.29 24.29
C ARG A 252 10.65 2.51 24.70
N PRO A 253 10.05 2.50 25.91
CA PRO A 253 9.41 3.70 26.41
C PRO A 253 10.44 4.81 26.65
N ILE A 254 10.04 6.04 26.42
CA ILE A 254 10.82 7.24 26.77
C ILE A 254 9.94 8.23 27.52
N HIS A 255 10.57 9.08 28.31
CA HIS A 255 9.85 10.05 29.11
C HIS A 255 9.46 11.27 28.26
N ALA A 256 8.18 11.68 28.35
CA ALA A 256 7.68 12.93 27.82
C ALA A 256 7.24 13.83 28.98
N THR A 257 7.75 15.03 29.04
CA THR A 257 7.29 16.06 29.98
C THR A 257 6.12 16.84 29.40
N SER A 258 5.16 17.23 30.21
CA SER A 258 4.02 18.05 29.77
C SER A 258 4.04 19.40 30.52
N PRO A 259 4.73 20.44 29.99
CA PRO A 259 4.84 21.72 30.66
C PRO A 259 3.49 22.47 30.72
N GLN A 260 2.56 22.15 29.82
CA GLN A 260 1.20 22.67 29.83
C GLN A 260 0.27 21.68 29.11
N PRO A 261 -1.03 21.71 29.35
CA PRO A 261 -1.99 20.83 28.68
C PRO A 261 -1.86 20.93 27.15
N GLY A 262 -1.84 19.77 26.48
CA GLY A 262 -1.74 19.67 25.04
C GLY A 262 -0.35 19.95 24.45
N ARG A 263 0.69 20.02 25.28
CA ARG A 263 2.08 20.15 24.86
C ARG A 263 2.95 19.11 25.57
N TRP A 264 3.79 18.43 24.79
CA TRP A 264 4.74 17.42 25.28
C TRP A 264 6.12 17.70 24.73
N GLU A 265 7.12 17.57 25.59
CA GLU A 265 8.53 17.77 25.28
C GLU A 265 9.30 16.49 25.60
N ILE A 266 10.08 16.02 24.64
CA ILE A 266 10.83 14.77 24.70
C ILE A 266 12.30 15.04 24.46
N ASP A 267 13.15 14.63 25.43
CA ASP A 267 14.59 14.63 25.25
C ASP A 267 14.99 13.48 24.32
N THR A 268 15.57 13.84 23.18
CA THR A 268 15.99 12.89 22.14
C THR A 268 17.52 12.78 22.04
N SER A 269 18.28 13.39 22.95
CA SER A 269 19.74 13.45 22.91
C SER A 269 20.41 12.06 22.99
N SER A 270 19.75 11.08 23.63
CA SER A 270 20.22 9.71 23.77
C SER A 270 19.75 8.75 22.66
N LEU A 271 18.98 9.24 21.68
CA LEU A 271 18.46 8.40 20.60
C LEU A 271 19.42 8.40 19.41
N PRO A 272 19.68 7.23 18.81
CA PRO A 272 20.47 7.18 17.59
C PRO A 272 19.77 7.91 16.44
N PRO A 273 20.52 8.41 15.45
CA PRO A 273 19.93 8.92 14.22
C PRO A 273 18.98 7.90 13.60
N ASP A 274 17.96 8.40 12.87
CA ASP A 274 16.94 7.58 12.21
C ASP A 274 15.98 6.84 13.15
N SER A 275 16.07 7.06 14.46
CA SER A 275 15.02 6.67 15.38
C SER A 275 13.73 7.44 15.11
N TRP A 276 12.61 6.85 15.47
CA TRP A 276 11.32 7.53 15.50
C TRP A 276 10.84 7.68 16.94
N VAL A 277 10.12 8.73 17.19
CA VAL A 277 9.38 8.93 18.45
C VAL A 277 7.91 8.92 18.12
N ARG A 278 7.16 7.98 18.69
CA ARG A 278 5.72 7.91 18.64
C ARG A 278 5.11 8.43 19.92
N LEU A 279 4.18 9.37 19.82
CA LEU A 279 3.38 9.88 20.93
C LEU A 279 1.91 9.50 20.72
N ALA A 280 1.32 8.88 21.74
CA ALA A 280 -0.09 8.63 21.85
C ALA A 280 -0.60 9.14 23.20
N ALA A 281 -1.82 9.66 23.23
CA ALA A 281 -2.43 10.19 24.43
C ALA A 281 -3.95 9.90 24.41
N ALA A 282 -4.51 9.66 25.60
CA ALA A 282 -5.96 9.51 25.77
C ALA A 282 -6.45 10.41 26.89
N SER A 283 -7.70 10.88 26.76
CA SER A 283 -8.42 11.65 27.78
C SER A 283 -8.88 10.77 28.94
N GLU A 284 -9.43 11.39 29.97
CA GLU A 284 -9.93 10.70 31.17
C GLU A 284 -11.05 9.68 30.87
N ASP A 285 -11.86 9.96 29.86
CA ASP A 285 -12.90 9.05 29.38
C ASP A 285 -12.38 7.94 28.43
N GLY A 286 -11.06 7.80 28.29
CA GLY A 286 -10.42 6.80 27.43
C GLY A 286 -10.44 7.14 25.93
N THR A 287 -10.92 8.31 25.52
CA THR A 287 -10.93 8.74 24.12
C THR A 287 -9.49 8.96 23.65
N LEU A 288 -9.06 8.19 22.63
CA LEU A 288 -7.73 8.29 22.05
C LEU A 288 -7.62 9.49 21.10
N ALA A 289 -6.62 10.34 21.32
CA ALA A 289 -6.20 11.29 20.30
C ALA A 289 -5.53 10.52 19.14
N ARG A 290 -5.69 10.99 17.90
CA ARG A 290 -4.91 10.44 16.78
C ARG A 290 -3.42 10.62 17.06
N PRO A 291 -2.62 9.55 17.08
CA PRO A 291 -1.22 9.62 17.47
C PRO A 291 -0.38 10.35 16.43
N ALA A 292 0.82 10.78 16.84
CA ALA A 292 1.80 11.36 15.96
C ALA A 292 3.15 10.65 16.07
N ARG A 293 3.95 10.74 15.00
CA ARG A 293 5.32 10.24 14.94
C ARG A 293 6.25 11.33 14.41
N ALA A 294 7.50 11.30 14.87
CA ALA A 294 8.54 12.14 14.30
C ALA A 294 9.86 11.37 14.22
N ARG A 295 10.58 11.55 13.12
CA ARG A 295 11.89 10.95 12.88
C ARG A 295 12.97 11.84 13.43
N ILE A 296 13.93 11.25 14.14
CA ILE A 296 15.15 11.91 14.59
C ILE A 296 16.17 11.76 13.47
N THR A 297 16.42 12.84 12.76
CA THR A 297 17.41 12.86 11.68
C THR A 297 18.25 14.11 11.77
N THR A 298 19.52 13.98 11.48
CA THR A 298 20.47 15.10 11.33
C THR A 298 20.57 15.56 9.87
N GLU A 299 20.01 14.79 8.93
CA GLU A 299 20.14 15.06 7.50
C GLU A 299 18.84 15.64 6.91
N THR A 300 19.02 16.54 5.95
CA THR A 300 17.96 17.11 5.12
C THR A 300 17.64 16.25 3.89
N LYS A 301 18.32 15.10 3.70
CA LYS A 301 18.10 14.22 2.56
C LYS A 301 16.70 13.61 2.60
N THR A 302 15.99 13.76 1.50
CA THR A 302 14.58 13.45 1.35
C THR A 302 14.30 12.03 0.85
N ASP A 303 15.31 11.19 0.64
CA ASP A 303 15.21 9.91 -0.05
C ASP A 303 15.77 8.71 0.73
N ALA A 304 15.95 8.87 2.03
CA ALA A 304 16.60 7.88 2.88
C ALA A 304 15.63 6.89 3.56
N TYR A 305 14.34 6.96 3.26
CA TYR A 305 13.34 6.12 3.90
C TYR A 305 12.25 5.68 2.91
N ARG A 306 11.61 4.52 3.15
CA ARG A 306 10.59 3.98 2.22
C ARG A 306 9.40 4.89 1.97
N LEU A 307 9.00 5.72 2.92
CA LEU A 307 7.93 6.72 2.73
C LEU A 307 8.32 7.88 1.79
N ASP A 308 9.60 7.99 1.43
CA ASP A 308 10.08 9.01 0.48
C ASP A 308 9.92 8.58 -0.98
N HIS A 309 9.58 7.31 -1.24
CA HIS A 309 9.34 6.85 -2.61
C HIS A 309 8.14 7.55 -3.23
N ILE A 310 8.32 7.96 -4.47
CA ILE A 310 7.26 8.31 -5.42
C ILE A 310 7.46 7.37 -6.60
N ILE A 311 6.57 6.38 -6.71
CA ILE A 311 6.75 5.29 -7.66
C ILE A 311 6.13 5.66 -9.00
N TYR A 312 6.88 5.42 -10.08
CA TYR A 312 6.36 5.36 -11.43
C TYR A 312 6.35 3.91 -11.91
N PHE A 313 5.17 3.39 -12.23
CA PHE A 313 5.04 2.04 -12.76
C PHE A 313 5.23 2.06 -14.29
N ALA A 314 6.37 1.57 -14.73
CA ALA A 314 6.73 1.39 -16.13
C ALA A 314 6.33 -0.02 -16.59
N PHE A 315 5.27 -0.12 -17.40
CA PHE A 315 4.87 -1.36 -18.06
C PHE A 315 5.68 -1.51 -19.35
N ILE A 316 6.76 -2.29 -19.31
CA ILE A 316 7.91 -2.23 -20.23
C ILE A 316 7.49 -2.26 -21.69
N ASP A 317 6.70 -3.25 -22.10
CA ASP A 317 6.28 -3.39 -23.51
C ASP A 317 5.47 -2.19 -24.04
N ARG A 318 4.92 -1.38 -23.16
CA ARG A 318 4.08 -0.20 -23.48
C ARG A 318 4.80 1.12 -23.30
N MET A 319 6.07 1.07 -22.94
CA MET A 319 6.92 2.25 -22.88
C MET A 319 7.48 2.60 -24.28
N ILE A 320 8.58 3.30 -24.35
CA ILE A 320 9.20 3.65 -25.63
C ILE A 320 9.95 2.46 -26.22
N ASP A 321 9.82 2.23 -27.52
CA ASP A 321 10.61 1.27 -28.30
C ASP A 321 12.05 1.84 -28.49
N GLY A 322 12.99 1.28 -27.76
CA GLY A 322 14.37 1.73 -27.76
C GLY A 322 15.25 1.01 -28.77
N ASP A 323 14.89 -0.22 -29.15
CA ASP A 323 15.56 -1.00 -30.20
C ASP A 323 14.56 -1.81 -31.05
N PRO A 324 14.08 -1.24 -32.15
CA PRO A 324 13.12 -1.94 -33.03
C PRO A 324 13.59 -3.29 -33.60
N LYS A 325 14.85 -3.65 -33.42
CA LYS A 325 15.39 -4.93 -33.91
C LYS A 325 15.04 -6.11 -32.97
N ASN A 326 14.69 -5.84 -31.72
CA ASN A 326 14.29 -6.86 -30.77
C ASN A 326 12.79 -7.19 -30.87
N ASN A 327 12.01 -6.41 -31.64
CA ASN A 327 10.58 -6.60 -31.78
C ASN A 327 10.25 -7.91 -32.53
N PRO A 328 9.32 -8.74 -31.98
CA PRO A 328 8.89 -9.94 -32.68
C PRO A 328 7.94 -9.57 -33.85
N ALA A 329 7.85 -10.44 -34.82
CA ALA A 329 6.77 -10.37 -35.80
C ALA A 329 5.41 -10.55 -35.10
N PRO A 330 4.36 -9.83 -35.52
CA PRO A 330 3.03 -10.01 -34.95
C PRO A 330 2.51 -11.45 -35.13
N ASP A 331 1.92 -12.03 -34.09
CA ASP A 331 1.26 -13.33 -34.16
C ASP A 331 -0.14 -13.16 -34.78
N PRO A 332 -0.44 -13.85 -35.91
CA PRO A 332 -1.72 -13.68 -36.60
C PRO A 332 -2.94 -14.17 -35.82
N LYS A 333 -2.76 -14.92 -34.72
CA LYS A 333 -3.83 -15.38 -33.84
C LYS A 333 -4.25 -14.34 -32.81
N VAL A 334 -3.39 -13.35 -32.55
CA VAL A 334 -3.52 -12.39 -31.46
C VAL A 334 -3.99 -11.04 -31.98
N GLU A 335 -5.00 -10.48 -31.36
CA GLU A 335 -5.44 -9.12 -31.66
C GLU A 335 -4.38 -8.08 -31.26
N LYS A 336 -4.31 -6.97 -31.97
CA LYS A 336 -3.26 -5.95 -31.79
C LYS A 336 -3.03 -5.52 -30.35
N PRO A 337 -4.04 -5.24 -29.51
CA PRO A 337 -3.80 -4.79 -28.14
C PRO A 337 -3.08 -5.82 -27.24
N ALA A 338 -3.23 -7.12 -27.54
CA ALA A 338 -2.62 -8.22 -26.80
C ALA A 338 -1.28 -8.72 -27.37
N GLN A 339 -0.73 -8.01 -28.37
CA GLN A 339 0.58 -8.26 -28.96
C GLN A 339 1.69 -7.57 -28.19
N TYR A 340 2.95 -8.00 -28.42
CA TYR A 340 4.09 -7.15 -28.15
C TYR A 340 3.99 -5.88 -29.02
N LEU A 341 4.16 -4.70 -28.43
CA LEU A 341 4.12 -3.43 -29.14
C LEU A 341 5.47 -2.72 -29.18
N GLY A 342 6.51 -3.35 -28.62
CA GLY A 342 7.91 -2.97 -28.85
C GLY A 342 8.54 -2.11 -27.76
N GLY A 343 7.84 -1.72 -26.72
CA GLY A 343 8.50 -1.08 -25.58
C GLY A 343 9.52 -2.00 -24.92
N ASP A 344 10.66 -1.45 -24.50
CA ASP A 344 11.77 -2.23 -23.97
C ASP A 344 12.55 -1.50 -22.87
N LEU A 345 13.49 -2.20 -22.22
CA LEU A 345 14.36 -1.64 -21.18
C LEU A 345 15.32 -0.58 -21.73
N ILE A 346 15.64 -0.64 -23.01
CA ILE A 346 16.49 0.34 -23.68
C ILE A 346 15.74 1.68 -23.78
N GLY A 347 14.47 1.65 -24.17
CA GLY A 347 13.61 2.83 -24.20
C GLY A 347 13.38 3.44 -22.83
N VAL A 348 13.13 2.60 -21.79
CA VAL A 348 13.02 3.09 -20.40
C VAL A 348 14.33 3.74 -19.96
N ARG A 349 15.49 3.14 -20.28
CA ARG A 349 16.81 3.73 -19.98
C ARG A 349 17.00 5.07 -20.70
N GLN A 350 16.61 5.18 -21.94
CA GLN A 350 16.65 6.47 -22.68
C GLN A 350 15.82 7.55 -21.98
N MET A 351 14.65 7.20 -21.42
CA MET A 351 13.85 8.15 -20.65
C MET A 351 14.54 8.58 -19.35
N ILE A 352 15.28 7.67 -18.69
CA ILE A 352 16.12 8.04 -17.53
C ILE A 352 17.20 9.03 -17.95
N GLU A 353 17.96 8.70 -19.00
CA GLU A 353 19.09 9.48 -19.49
C GLU A 353 18.68 10.86 -20.04
N ASN A 354 17.46 10.98 -20.60
CA ASN A 354 16.87 12.24 -21.06
C ASN A 354 16.29 13.08 -19.91
N GLY A 355 16.33 12.57 -18.65
CA GLY A 355 15.87 13.27 -17.46
C GLY A 355 14.35 13.38 -17.35
N TYR A 356 13.58 12.51 -18.02
CA TYR A 356 12.12 12.53 -17.92
C TYR A 356 11.62 12.32 -16.49
N PHE A 357 12.12 11.28 -15.81
CA PHE A 357 11.70 10.95 -14.45
C PHE A 357 12.17 11.99 -13.43
N GLU A 358 13.35 12.58 -13.63
CA GLU A 358 13.83 13.69 -12.81
C GLU A 358 12.92 14.93 -12.97
N LYS A 359 12.59 15.33 -14.20
CA LYS A 359 11.66 16.43 -14.47
C LYS A 359 10.27 16.16 -13.91
N LEU A 360 9.84 14.92 -13.92
CA LEU A 360 8.57 14.50 -13.31
C LEU A 360 8.65 14.43 -11.77
N GLY A 361 9.84 14.48 -11.16
CA GLY A 361 10.04 14.38 -9.72
C GLY A 361 9.86 12.97 -9.15
N ILE A 362 10.08 11.94 -9.97
CA ILE A 362 10.05 10.53 -9.60
C ILE A 362 11.40 10.11 -9.02
N ASN A 363 11.40 9.27 -8.00
CA ASN A 363 12.62 8.71 -7.41
C ASN A 363 12.65 7.18 -7.36
N SER A 364 11.60 6.51 -7.84
CA SER A 364 11.51 5.05 -7.84
C SER A 364 10.75 4.54 -9.07
N LEU A 365 11.34 3.59 -9.78
CA LEU A 365 10.73 2.92 -10.93
C LEU A 365 10.28 1.52 -10.51
N TRP A 366 9.02 1.20 -10.70
CA TRP A 366 8.55 -0.18 -10.70
C TRP A 366 8.50 -0.64 -12.16
N LEU A 367 9.29 -1.67 -12.49
CA LEU A 367 9.29 -2.33 -13.80
C LEU A 367 8.34 -3.52 -13.77
N SER A 368 7.47 -3.68 -14.78
CA SER A 368 6.71 -4.93 -14.98
C SER A 368 7.64 -6.13 -15.06
N PRO A 369 7.16 -7.39 -14.90
CA PRO A 369 8.06 -8.54 -14.86
C PRO A 369 8.96 -8.62 -16.08
N VAL A 370 10.25 -8.84 -15.85
CA VAL A 370 11.30 -8.85 -16.90
C VAL A 370 11.72 -10.25 -17.30
N ASN A 371 11.26 -11.29 -16.59
CA ASN A 371 11.64 -12.66 -16.87
C ASN A 371 11.32 -13.03 -18.32
N GLN A 372 12.16 -13.91 -18.90
CA GLN A 372 11.88 -14.47 -20.22
C GLN A 372 10.49 -15.12 -20.24
N ASN A 373 9.70 -14.84 -21.27
CA ASN A 373 8.37 -15.37 -21.53
C ASN A 373 8.37 -16.24 -22.77
N PRO A 374 7.38 -17.14 -22.94
CA PRO A 374 7.31 -18.01 -24.10
C PRO A 374 7.21 -17.19 -25.40
N PRO A 375 7.85 -17.68 -26.49
CA PRO A 375 7.77 -17.02 -27.79
C PRO A 375 6.42 -17.20 -28.48
N GLN A 376 5.63 -18.19 -28.05
CA GLN A 376 4.30 -18.49 -28.59
C GLN A 376 3.23 -17.68 -27.87
N SER A 377 2.08 -17.46 -28.51
CA SER A 377 0.86 -17.00 -27.90
C SER A 377 0.09 -18.13 -27.22
N PHE A 378 -0.67 -17.79 -26.17
CA PHE A 378 -1.55 -18.73 -25.48
C PHE A 378 -2.96 -18.19 -25.41
N GLN A 379 -3.92 -19.11 -25.38
CA GLN A 379 -5.34 -18.80 -25.23
C GLN A 379 -5.69 -18.84 -23.74
N GLU A 380 -6.33 -17.82 -23.23
CA GLU A 380 -6.84 -17.80 -21.87
C GLU A 380 -7.93 -18.85 -21.65
N TYR A 381 -8.01 -19.38 -20.44
CA TYR A 381 -8.97 -20.42 -20.05
C TYR A 381 -10.40 -19.88 -19.91
N LEU A 382 -10.53 -18.64 -19.43
CA LEU A 382 -11.86 -18.04 -19.24
C LEU A 382 -12.48 -17.59 -20.57
N PRO A 383 -13.81 -17.70 -20.73
CA PRO A 383 -14.50 -17.11 -21.87
C PRO A 383 -14.23 -15.58 -21.95
N PRO A 384 -14.06 -15.04 -23.16
CA PRO A 384 -14.30 -15.67 -24.47
C PRO A 384 -13.10 -16.48 -25.02
N GLY A 385 -12.00 -16.61 -24.27
CA GLY A 385 -10.83 -17.38 -24.68
C GLY A 385 -9.98 -16.63 -25.71
N ARG A 386 -9.57 -15.42 -25.39
CA ARG A 386 -8.73 -14.58 -26.25
C ARG A 386 -7.30 -15.07 -26.29
N TRP A 387 -6.59 -14.75 -27.35
CA TRP A 387 -5.17 -15.07 -27.50
C TRP A 387 -4.32 -13.89 -27.06
N TYR A 388 -3.29 -14.17 -26.28
CA TYR A 388 -2.30 -13.21 -25.81
C TYR A 388 -0.88 -13.68 -26.12
N THR A 389 0.01 -12.75 -26.39
CA THR A 389 1.46 -12.97 -26.29
C THR A 389 1.93 -12.73 -24.86
N GLY A 390 3.15 -13.14 -24.50
CA GLY A 390 3.72 -12.92 -23.17
C GLY A 390 4.20 -11.48 -22.91
N TYR A 391 3.68 -10.47 -23.60
CA TYR A 391 4.12 -9.07 -23.54
C TYR A 391 4.07 -8.46 -22.13
N HIS A 392 3.19 -8.98 -21.30
CA HIS A 392 2.97 -8.51 -19.94
C HIS A 392 4.01 -9.01 -18.94
N GLY A 393 4.80 -10.06 -19.27
CA GLY A 393 5.86 -10.59 -18.42
C GLY A 393 5.43 -11.62 -17.37
N TYR A 394 4.13 -11.89 -17.20
CA TYR A 394 3.61 -12.75 -16.13
C TYR A 394 3.62 -14.25 -16.43
N TRP A 395 4.27 -14.72 -17.49
CA TRP A 395 4.45 -16.14 -17.81
C TRP A 395 5.93 -16.56 -17.74
N PRO A 396 6.58 -16.51 -16.56
CA PRO A 396 8.01 -16.71 -16.46
C PRO A 396 8.45 -18.08 -16.98
N LEU A 397 9.27 -18.07 -18.01
CA LEU A 397 9.89 -19.24 -18.63
C LEU A 397 11.29 -19.50 -18.06
N SER A 398 11.91 -18.50 -17.47
CA SER A 398 13.22 -18.59 -16.84
C SER A 398 13.25 -17.83 -15.52
N SER A 399 13.94 -18.41 -14.54
CA SER A 399 14.20 -17.75 -13.26
C SER A 399 15.40 -16.81 -13.28
N THR A 400 16.23 -16.82 -14.33
CA THR A 400 17.53 -16.11 -14.36
C THR A 400 17.72 -15.23 -15.56
N GLU A 401 16.93 -15.43 -16.62
CA GLU A 401 17.10 -14.71 -17.87
C GLU A 401 16.01 -13.65 -18.04
N VAL A 402 16.44 -12.46 -18.44
CA VAL A 402 15.58 -11.36 -18.85
C VAL A 402 15.08 -11.60 -20.27
N GLU A 403 13.88 -11.20 -20.55
CA GLU A 403 13.20 -11.29 -21.84
C GLU A 403 14.06 -10.67 -22.96
N PRO A 404 14.45 -11.44 -23.98
CA PRO A 404 15.25 -10.90 -25.10
C PRO A 404 14.57 -9.76 -25.86
N ARG A 405 13.20 -9.81 -25.95
CA ARG A 405 12.41 -8.73 -26.59
C ARG A 405 12.40 -7.43 -25.76
N PHE A 406 12.82 -7.48 -24.51
CA PHE A 406 13.07 -6.31 -23.67
C PHE A 406 14.55 -5.90 -23.67
N GLY A 407 15.43 -6.59 -24.43
CA GLY A 407 16.86 -6.32 -24.53
C GLY A 407 17.74 -7.24 -23.68
N GLY A 408 17.16 -8.22 -22.96
CA GLY A 408 17.90 -9.23 -22.20
C GLY A 408 18.62 -8.68 -20.96
N ASN A 409 19.49 -9.50 -20.39
CA ASN A 409 20.21 -9.22 -19.14
C ASN A 409 21.05 -7.93 -19.19
N ASP A 410 21.75 -7.70 -20.30
CA ASP A 410 22.62 -6.53 -20.46
C ASP A 410 21.82 -5.21 -20.45
N ALA A 411 20.60 -5.22 -21.00
CA ALA A 411 19.74 -4.06 -20.99
C ALA A 411 19.23 -3.73 -19.57
N LEU A 412 18.89 -4.73 -18.77
CA LEU A 412 18.47 -4.52 -17.38
C LEU A 412 19.65 -4.02 -16.52
N GLU A 413 20.83 -4.59 -16.67
CA GLU A 413 22.03 -4.13 -15.94
C GLU A 413 22.39 -2.68 -16.31
N ALA A 414 22.32 -2.34 -17.60
CA ALA A 414 22.54 -0.99 -18.07
C ALA A 414 21.48 -0.01 -17.54
N LEU A 415 20.21 -0.43 -17.48
CA LEU A 415 19.12 0.38 -16.95
C LEU A 415 19.32 0.66 -15.45
N THR A 416 19.55 -0.37 -14.63
CA THR A 416 19.73 -0.20 -13.18
C THR A 416 20.97 0.63 -12.85
N THR A 417 22.05 0.47 -13.63
CA THR A 417 23.24 1.32 -13.53
C THR A 417 22.91 2.79 -13.84
N SER A 418 22.16 3.04 -14.92
CA SER A 418 21.75 4.38 -15.31
C SER A 418 20.81 4.98 -14.27
N ALA A 419 19.81 4.21 -13.78
CA ALA A 419 18.88 4.63 -12.74
C ALA A 419 19.62 5.11 -11.49
N ARG A 420 20.56 4.33 -10.99
CA ARG A 420 21.37 4.68 -9.81
C ARG A 420 22.18 5.96 -10.02
N LYS A 421 22.76 6.15 -11.20
CA LYS A 421 23.50 7.38 -11.56
C LYS A 421 22.61 8.62 -11.53
N HIS A 422 21.31 8.45 -11.85
CA HIS A 422 20.31 9.51 -11.84
C HIS A 422 19.49 9.58 -10.54
N GLY A 423 19.91 8.89 -9.47
CA GLY A 423 19.26 8.93 -8.16
C GLY A 423 17.91 8.19 -8.12
N LEU A 424 17.63 7.32 -9.11
CA LEU A 424 16.41 6.51 -9.16
C LEU A 424 16.66 5.14 -8.55
N ARG A 425 15.69 4.66 -7.78
CA ARG A 425 15.62 3.27 -7.30
C ARG A 425 14.84 2.42 -8.28
N VAL A 426 15.18 1.13 -8.34
CA VAL A 426 14.49 0.16 -9.21
C VAL A 426 13.85 -0.92 -8.36
N ILE A 427 12.54 -1.02 -8.47
CA ILE A 427 11.67 -2.03 -7.86
C ILE A 427 11.24 -2.97 -8.98
N LEU A 428 11.54 -4.25 -8.86
CA LEU A 428 11.19 -5.25 -9.87
C LEU A 428 9.88 -5.94 -9.49
N ASP A 429 9.01 -6.15 -10.48
CA ASP A 429 7.85 -7.02 -10.31
C ASP A 429 8.29 -8.48 -10.28
N LEU A 430 7.94 -9.20 -9.22
CA LEU A 430 8.38 -10.56 -8.99
C LEU A 430 7.20 -11.53 -8.91
N VAL A 431 7.12 -12.42 -9.89
CA VAL A 431 6.11 -13.49 -9.96
C VAL A 431 6.60 -14.69 -9.16
N LEU A 432 5.99 -14.93 -8.01
CA LEU A 432 6.36 -16.04 -7.11
C LEU A 432 5.32 -17.17 -7.09
N ALA A 433 4.09 -16.89 -7.55
CA ALA A 433 2.99 -17.84 -7.43
C ALA A 433 3.09 -19.03 -8.41
N HIS A 434 3.60 -18.79 -9.59
CA HIS A 434 3.59 -19.76 -10.70
C HIS A 434 4.77 -19.55 -11.65
N VAL A 435 4.94 -20.51 -12.57
CA VAL A 435 5.84 -20.39 -13.73
C VAL A 435 5.10 -20.89 -14.98
N HIS A 436 5.70 -20.76 -16.15
CA HIS A 436 5.19 -21.39 -17.36
C HIS A 436 5.45 -22.91 -17.35
N GLU A 437 4.61 -23.72 -18.00
CA GLU A 437 4.75 -25.19 -18.05
C GLU A 437 6.06 -25.66 -18.72
N ASP A 438 6.67 -24.82 -19.54
CA ASP A 438 7.97 -25.08 -20.15
C ASP A 438 9.16 -24.63 -19.30
N HIS A 439 8.93 -24.04 -18.13
CA HIS A 439 10.00 -23.63 -17.23
C HIS A 439 10.81 -24.85 -16.75
N PRO A 440 12.15 -24.82 -16.78
CA PRO A 440 12.98 -25.96 -16.36
C PRO A 440 12.65 -26.49 -14.97
N VAL A 441 12.38 -25.58 -14.00
CA VAL A 441 12.07 -25.98 -12.61
C VAL A 441 10.82 -26.85 -12.52
N PHE A 442 9.82 -26.62 -13.36
CA PHE A 442 8.62 -27.46 -13.38
C PHE A 442 8.89 -28.85 -13.98
N LYS A 443 9.75 -28.91 -15.01
CA LYS A 443 10.16 -30.18 -15.63
C LYS A 443 11.05 -31.03 -14.73
N ASP A 444 11.96 -30.36 -14.00
CA ASP A 444 12.93 -31.02 -13.11
C ASP A 444 12.32 -31.40 -11.74
N HIS A 445 11.38 -30.62 -11.25
CA HIS A 445 10.76 -30.75 -9.92
C HIS A 445 9.24 -30.60 -9.97
N PRO A 446 8.51 -31.46 -10.69
CA PRO A 446 7.05 -31.40 -10.77
C PRO A 446 6.37 -31.60 -9.40
N ASP A 447 7.06 -32.23 -8.45
CA ASP A 447 6.63 -32.42 -7.05
C ASP A 447 6.59 -31.12 -6.25
N TRP A 448 7.20 -30.04 -6.73
CA TRP A 448 7.14 -28.71 -6.09
C TRP A 448 5.87 -27.93 -6.46
N PHE A 449 5.01 -28.51 -7.28
CA PHE A 449 3.83 -27.81 -7.81
C PHE A 449 2.53 -28.51 -7.42
N GLY A 450 1.45 -27.75 -7.38
CA GLY A 450 0.11 -28.28 -7.25
C GLY A 450 -0.32 -29.04 -8.52
N SER A 451 -1.10 -30.09 -8.34
CA SER A 451 -1.63 -30.88 -9.47
C SER A 451 -2.71 -30.10 -10.23
N LEU A 452 -2.61 -30.09 -11.55
CA LEU A 452 -3.68 -29.57 -12.43
C LEU A 452 -4.96 -30.42 -12.39
N THR A 453 -4.85 -31.71 -12.05
CA THR A 453 -6.00 -32.61 -11.95
C THR A 453 -6.10 -33.08 -10.49
N LEU A 454 -7.24 -32.84 -9.87
CA LEU A 454 -7.54 -33.28 -8.51
C LEU A 454 -7.84 -34.79 -8.46
N PRO A 455 -7.79 -35.40 -7.27
CA PRO A 455 -8.05 -36.85 -7.13
C PRO A 455 -9.43 -37.28 -7.61
N ASP A 456 -10.40 -36.38 -7.63
CA ASP A 456 -11.76 -36.65 -8.16
C ASP A 456 -11.86 -36.52 -9.70
N GLY A 457 -10.74 -36.24 -10.39
CA GLY A 457 -10.66 -36.04 -11.83
C GLY A 457 -11.02 -34.63 -12.32
N THR A 458 -11.43 -33.72 -11.44
CA THR A 458 -11.74 -32.33 -11.83
C THR A 458 -10.46 -31.51 -12.03
N LYS A 459 -10.55 -30.45 -12.84
CA LYS A 459 -9.41 -29.52 -13.02
C LYS A 459 -9.27 -28.56 -11.84
N ASN A 460 -8.05 -28.44 -11.33
CA ASN A 460 -7.66 -27.47 -10.29
C ASN A 460 -7.30 -26.12 -10.93
N LEU A 461 -8.30 -25.51 -11.58
CA LEU A 461 -8.18 -24.23 -12.26
C LEU A 461 -9.10 -23.21 -11.59
N ARG A 462 -8.52 -22.09 -11.13
CA ARG A 462 -9.22 -20.95 -10.49
C ARG A 462 -10.19 -21.37 -9.37
N LYS A 463 -9.83 -22.41 -8.61
CA LYS A 463 -10.57 -22.88 -7.44
C LYS A 463 -10.06 -22.18 -6.17
N TRP A 464 -10.81 -21.21 -5.68
CA TRP A 464 -10.37 -20.32 -4.59
C TRP A 464 -10.95 -20.70 -3.23
N ASP A 465 -11.42 -21.95 -3.06
CA ASP A 465 -11.84 -22.47 -1.76
C ASP A 465 -10.65 -22.71 -0.82
N ALA A 466 -10.95 -22.96 0.46
CA ALA A 466 -9.93 -23.10 1.50
C ALA A 466 -8.94 -24.27 1.27
N GLU A 467 -9.35 -25.30 0.54
CA GLU A 467 -8.53 -26.49 0.30
C GLU A 467 -7.56 -26.29 -0.87
N THR A 468 -7.99 -25.58 -1.91
CA THR A 468 -7.24 -25.47 -3.18
C THR A 468 -6.63 -24.10 -3.45
N GLN A 469 -7.00 -23.05 -2.73
CA GLN A 469 -6.60 -21.67 -3.00
C GLN A 469 -5.09 -21.44 -3.11
N PHE A 470 -4.27 -22.29 -2.49
CA PHE A 470 -2.81 -22.18 -2.54
C PHE A 470 -2.15 -23.13 -3.55
N THR A 471 -2.92 -23.94 -4.26
CA THR A 471 -2.42 -24.92 -5.24
C THR A 471 -3.14 -24.84 -6.59
N THR A 472 -4.24 -24.11 -6.67
CA THR A 472 -5.02 -23.94 -7.91
C THR A 472 -4.25 -23.14 -8.95
N TRP A 473 -4.28 -23.57 -10.19
CA TRP A 473 -3.61 -22.90 -11.31
C TRP A 473 -4.44 -21.72 -11.82
N PHE A 474 -3.78 -20.69 -12.30
CA PHE A 474 -4.45 -19.55 -12.94
C PHE A 474 -4.86 -19.88 -14.37
N GLU A 475 -3.96 -20.52 -15.10
CA GLU A 475 -4.16 -20.98 -16.48
C GLU A 475 -3.65 -22.42 -16.63
N PRO A 476 -4.13 -23.19 -17.61
CA PRO A 476 -3.72 -24.58 -17.81
C PRO A 476 -2.21 -24.78 -18.04
N PHE A 477 -1.54 -23.73 -18.52
CA PHE A 477 -0.11 -23.70 -18.81
C PHE A 477 0.73 -22.98 -17.73
N LEU A 478 0.12 -22.60 -16.57
CA LEU A 478 0.78 -21.91 -15.47
C LEU A 478 0.79 -22.78 -14.19
N PRO A 479 1.68 -23.80 -14.11
CA PRO A 479 1.86 -24.60 -12.91
C PRO A 479 2.18 -23.74 -11.71
N ARG A 480 1.43 -23.98 -10.62
CA ARG A 480 1.51 -23.22 -9.41
C ARG A 480 2.37 -23.90 -8.36
N PHE A 481 3.28 -23.14 -7.72
CA PHE A 481 4.10 -23.66 -6.62
C PHE A 481 3.25 -24.16 -5.44
N ASN A 482 3.67 -25.30 -4.88
CA ASN A 482 3.16 -25.84 -3.62
C ASN A 482 4.11 -25.46 -2.48
N TYR A 483 3.71 -24.51 -1.66
CA TYR A 483 4.49 -23.97 -0.55
C TYR A 483 4.63 -24.91 0.67
N ASP A 484 3.95 -26.07 0.66
CA ASP A 484 4.18 -27.13 1.62
C ASP A 484 5.44 -27.93 1.29
N GLN A 485 6.03 -27.68 0.12
CA GLN A 485 7.34 -28.18 -0.26
C GLN A 485 8.44 -27.19 0.15
N PRO A 486 9.22 -27.45 1.21
CA PRO A 486 10.22 -26.49 1.68
C PRO A 486 11.30 -26.16 0.63
N ALA A 487 11.57 -27.09 -0.29
CA ALA A 487 12.56 -26.90 -1.35
C ALA A 487 12.09 -25.79 -2.34
N ALA A 488 10.79 -25.77 -2.69
CA ALA A 488 10.22 -24.74 -3.54
C ALA A 488 10.36 -23.33 -2.91
N SER A 489 10.02 -23.21 -1.61
CA SER A 489 10.18 -21.94 -0.90
C SER A 489 11.64 -21.46 -0.86
N ARG A 490 12.59 -22.36 -0.58
CA ARG A 490 14.02 -22.02 -0.61
C ARG A 490 14.50 -21.58 -1.99
N PHE A 491 14.08 -22.29 -3.03
CA PHE A 491 14.38 -21.92 -4.42
C PHE A 491 13.92 -20.49 -4.73
N LEU A 492 12.67 -20.17 -4.44
CA LEU A 492 12.08 -18.85 -4.70
C LEU A 492 12.81 -17.74 -3.94
N ILE A 493 13.12 -17.95 -2.65
CA ILE A 493 13.86 -16.96 -1.84
C ILE A 493 15.28 -16.77 -2.38
N SER A 494 16.00 -17.86 -2.70
CA SER A 494 17.35 -17.77 -3.26
C SER A 494 17.36 -17.07 -4.62
N ASN A 495 16.35 -17.32 -5.44
CA ASN A 495 16.20 -16.66 -6.73
C ASN A 495 15.97 -15.14 -6.57
N ALA A 496 15.11 -14.71 -5.64
CA ALA A 496 14.92 -13.29 -5.34
C ALA A 496 16.23 -12.63 -4.86
N VAL A 497 17.01 -13.32 -4.02
CA VAL A 497 18.33 -12.85 -3.57
C VAL A 497 19.28 -12.65 -4.75
N GLU A 498 19.32 -13.60 -5.69
CA GLU A 498 20.17 -13.52 -6.89
C GLU A 498 19.78 -12.35 -7.80
N TRP A 499 18.47 -12.08 -8.00
CA TRP A 499 18.01 -10.93 -8.76
C TRP A 499 18.49 -9.61 -8.15
N VAL A 500 18.39 -9.44 -6.82
CA VAL A 500 18.89 -8.23 -6.15
C VAL A 500 20.39 -8.10 -6.30
N LYS A 501 21.17 -9.17 -6.10
CA LYS A 501 22.63 -9.14 -6.22
C LYS A 501 23.09 -8.82 -7.63
N ARG A 502 22.49 -9.48 -8.62
CA ARG A 502 22.90 -9.36 -10.02
C ARG A 502 22.59 -7.98 -10.58
N PHE A 503 21.37 -7.48 -10.34
CA PHE A 503 20.90 -6.25 -10.94
C PHE A 503 20.83 -5.07 -9.96
N ASN A 504 21.32 -5.25 -8.74
CA ASN A 504 21.40 -4.17 -7.75
C ASN A 504 20.03 -3.47 -7.52
N LEU A 505 19.00 -4.26 -7.25
CA LEU A 505 17.62 -3.80 -7.08
C LEU A 505 17.40 -3.19 -5.69
N ASP A 506 16.44 -2.29 -5.58
CA ASP A 506 16.08 -1.57 -4.36
C ASP A 506 14.77 -2.08 -3.73
N GLY A 507 14.19 -3.15 -4.25
CA GLY A 507 12.97 -3.76 -3.75
C GLY A 507 12.21 -4.60 -4.76
N PHE A 508 11.03 -5.04 -4.34
CA PHE A 508 10.12 -5.81 -5.18
C PHE A 508 8.68 -5.34 -5.05
N ARG A 509 7.96 -5.31 -6.15
CA ARG A 509 6.52 -5.49 -6.17
C ARG A 509 6.24 -6.98 -6.26
N LEU A 510 5.41 -7.48 -5.37
CA LEU A 510 5.14 -8.90 -5.21
C LEU A 510 3.74 -9.21 -5.73
N ASP A 511 3.71 -10.05 -6.77
CA ASP A 511 2.49 -10.43 -7.46
C ASP A 511 1.65 -11.40 -6.63
N ALA A 512 0.32 -11.27 -6.73
CA ALA A 512 -0.67 -12.24 -6.24
C ALA A 512 -0.47 -12.70 -4.78
N VAL A 513 -0.10 -11.75 -3.87
CA VAL A 513 0.32 -12.04 -2.49
C VAL A 513 -0.70 -12.86 -1.70
N LYS A 514 -2.01 -12.59 -1.85
CA LYS A 514 -3.08 -13.32 -1.14
C LYS A 514 -3.13 -14.81 -1.49
N HIS A 515 -2.59 -15.18 -2.64
CA HIS A 515 -2.56 -16.53 -3.14
C HIS A 515 -1.33 -17.31 -2.67
N ILE A 516 -0.48 -16.72 -1.86
CA ILE A 516 0.73 -17.33 -1.28
C ILE A 516 0.57 -17.36 0.25
N PRO A 517 0.84 -18.50 0.91
CA PRO A 517 0.65 -18.63 2.35
C PRO A 517 1.45 -17.58 3.15
N GLN A 518 0.87 -17.04 4.21
CA GLN A 518 1.49 -16.00 5.03
C GLN A 518 2.84 -16.42 5.65
N LYS A 519 3.01 -17.70 5.97
CA LYS A 519 4.29 -18.25 6.45
C LYS A 519 5.45 -18.05 5.48
N PHE A 520 5.17 -18.09 4.17
CA PHE A 520 6.19 -17.84 3.15
C PHE A 520 6.71 -16.40 3.20
N TRP A 521 5.83 -15.41 3.39
CA TRP A 521 6.22 -14.00 3.40
C TRP A 521 7.16 -13.67 4.57
N SER A 522 6.96 -14.31 5.73
CA SER A 522 7.88 -14.17 6.87
C SER A 522 9.24 -14.81 6.56
N ALA A 523 9.26 -16.00 5.95
CA ALA A 523 10.49 -16.65 5.53
C ALA A 523 11.20 -15.87 4.42
N PHE A 524 10.44 -15.31 3.47
CA PHE A 524 10.96 -14.47 2.39
C PHE A 524 11.66 -13.22 2.93
N ARG A 525 10.99 -12.47 3.84
CA ARG A 525 11.61 -11.30 4.51
C ARG A 525 12.88 -11.68 5.27
N SER A 526 12.83 -12.77 6.03
CA SER A 526 13.98 -13.27 6.78
C SER A 526 15.14 -13.64 5.88
N GLY A 527 14.87 -14.39 4.81
CA GLY A 527 15.89 -14.79 3.83
C GLY A 527 16.54 -13.61 3.14
N LEU A 528 15.75 -12.63 2.68
CA LEU A 528 16.30 -11.42 2.09
C LEU A 528 17.23 -10.68 3.05
N ARG A 529 16.81 -10.46 4.30
CA ARG A 529 17.64 -9.74 5.30
C ARG A 529 18.91 -10.50 5.67
N THR A 530 18.87 -11.83 5.67
CA THR A 530 20.03 -12.67 5.99
C THR A 530 21.08 -12.62 4.88
N ASP A 531 20.66 -12.66 3.62
CA ASP A 531 21.57 -12.83 2.49
C ASP A 531 21.86 -11.53 1.72
N LEU A 532 21.14 -10.43 2.06
CA LEU A 532 21.26 -9.11 1.42
C LEU A 532 21.35 -8.00 2.47
N PRO A 533 22.52 -7.40 2.69
CA PRO A 533 22.63 -6.23 3.56
C PRO A 533 21.72 -5.08 3.15
N VAL A 534 21.50 -4.86 1.83
CA VAL A 534 20.62 -3.82 1.30
C VAL A 534 19.15 -4.02 1.70
N ALA A 535 18.70 -5.24 1.99
CA ALA A 535 17.34 -5.51 2.46
C ALA A 535 17.08 -4.99 3.89
N SER A 536 18.12 -4.57 4.61
CA SER A 536 18.03 -3.87 5.89
C SER A 536 18.06 -2.35 5.74
N ASP A 537 18.32 -1.82 4.53
CA ASP A 537 18.22 -0.39 4.24
C ASP A 537 16.78 0.09 4.46
N PRO A 538 16.55 1.19 5.22
CA PRO A 538 15.21 1.75 5.43
C PRO A 538 14.47 2.13 4.14
N ALA A 539 15.17 2.32 3.03
CA ALA A 539 14.60 2.62 1.74
C ALA A 539 14.32 1.38 0.87
N PHE A 540 14.85 0.18 1.22
CA PHE A 540 14.49 -1.05 0.51
C PHE A 540 13.00 -1.35 0.70
N TYR A 541 12.27 -1.55 -0.39
CA TYR A 541 10.82 -1.58 -0.35
C TYR A 541 10.21 -2.86 -0.91
N LEU A 542 9.40 -3.53 -0.10
CA LEU A 542 8.57 -4.66 -0.50
C LEU A 542 7.11 -4.25 -0.48
N VAL A 543 6.51 -4.10 -1.65
CA VAL A 543 5.09 -3.78 -1.81
C VAL A 543 4.36 -4.96 -2.45
N GLY A 544 3.25 -5.36 -1.86
CA GLY A 544 2.45 -6.49 -2.33
C GLY A 544 1.18 -6.07 -3.06
N GLU A 545 0.68 -6.97 -3.89
CA GLU A 545 -0.61 -6.82 -4.54
C GLU A 545 -1.62 -7.81 -3.92
N THR A 546 -2.72 -7.27 -3.38
CA THR A 546 -3.76 -8.06 -2.74
C THR A 546 -5.13 -7.40 -2.88
N PHE A 547 -6.01 -8.01 -3.67
CA PHE A 547 -7.42 -7.60 -3.75
C PHE A 547 -8.21 -8.25 -2.61
N MET A 548 -8.36 -7.54 -1.50
CA MET A 548 -9.10 -7.95 -0.30
C MET A 548 -9.63 -6.71 0.44
N ASN A 549 -10.43 -6.94 1.49
CA ASN A 549 -10.76 -5.88 2.43
C ASN A 549 -9.51 -5.42 3.22
N ARG A 550 -9.60 -4.29 3.92
CA ARG A 550 -8.45 -3.70 4.64
C ARG A 550 -7.82 -4.64 5.66
N GLN A 551 -8.61 -5.41 6.40
CA GLN A 551 -8.10 -6.36 7.39
C GLN A 551 -7.30 -7.48 6.73
N GLY A 552 -7.82 -8.01 5.61
CA GLY A 552 -7.12 -9.01 4.81
C GLY A 552 -5.79 -8.48 4.28
N ILE A 553 -5.79 -7.29 3.67
CA ILE A 553 -4.58 -6.61 3.20
C ILE A 553 -3.59 -6.40 4.36
N ALA A 554 -4.07 -5.88 5.48
CA ALA A 554 -3.24 -5.62 6.66
C ALA A 554 -2.55 -6.87 7.22
N SER A 555 -3.15 -8.06 7.05
CA SER A 555 -2.55 -9.31 7.53
C SER A 555 -1.21 -9.66 6.87
N PHE A 556 -0.93 -9.09 5.69
CA PHE A 556 0.34 -9.28 4.96
C PHE A 556 1.34 -8.15 5.20
N VAL A 557 0.94 -7.08 5.90
CA VAL A 557 1.79 -5.89 6.12
C VAL A 557 2.38 -5.91 7.51
N GLY A 558 3.67 -5.65 7.59
CA GLY A 558 4.42 -5.52 8.83
C GLY A 558 5.90 -5.83 8.64
N PRO A 559 6.73 -5.45 9.60
CA PRO A 559 8.19 -5.58 9.48
C PRO A 559 8.70 -7.02 9.36
N ALA A 560 7.92 -8.00 9.78
CA ALA A 560 8.24 -9.41 9.58
C ALA A 560 7.69 -9.98 8.24
N LYS A 561 6.97 -9.17 7.46
CA LYS A 561 6.38 -9.54 6.16
C LYS A 561 6.70 -8.49 5.11
N LEU A 562 5.70 -7.76 4.61
CA LEU A 562 5.84 -6.73 3.58
C LEU A 562 5.80 -5.33 4.20
N ASP A 563 6.46 -4.37 3.57
CA ASP A 563 6.49 -2.98 4.05
C ASP A 563 5.17 -2.26 3.78
N GLY A 564 4.50 -2.64 2.70
CA GLY A 564 3.23 -2.07 2.29
C GLY A 564 2.50 -2.94 1.29
N GLN A 565 1.31 -2.48 0.93
CA GLN A 565 0.42 -3.06 -0.07
C GLN A 565 -0.26 -1.92 -0.83
N PHE A 566 -0.82 -2.20 -2.01
CA PHE A 566 -1.73 -1.28 -2.67
C PHE A 566 -3.06 -1.20 -1.89
N ASP A 567 -3.53 0.03 -1.63
CA ASP A 567 -4.79 0.25 -0.89
C ASP A 567 -5.99 0.27 -1.87
N PHE A 568 -6.38 -0.90 -2.36
CA PHE A 568 -7.52 -1.01 -3.28
C PHE A 568 -8.85 -0.52 -2.69
N PRO A 569 -9.19 -0.74 -1.39
CA PRO A 569 -10.39 -0.16 -0.81
C PRO A 569 -10.42 1.39 -0.81
N LEU A 570 -9.25 2.03 -0.70
CA LEU A 570 -9.15 3.48 -0.84
C LEU A 570 -9.25 3.91 -2.31
N TYR A 571 -8.61 3.18 -3.22
CA TYR A 571 -8.72 3.38 -4.68
C TYR A 571 -10.19 3.38 -5.14
N ASP A 572 -10.99 2.36 -4.76
CA ASP A 572 -12.41 2.28 -5.13
C ASP A 572 -13.21 3.49 -4.63
N THR A 573 -12.93 3.95 -3.39
CA THR A 573 -13.60 5.13 -2.81
C THR A 573 -13.15 6.42 -3.51
N LEU A 574 -11.88 6.49 -3.90
CA LEU A 574 -11.33 7.62 -4.63
C LEU A 574 -11.97 7.75 -6.03
N LEU A 575 -12.11 6.62 -6.76
CA LEU A 575 -12.81 6.60 -8.04
C LEU A 575 -14.26 7.04 -7.90
N SER A 576 -15.01 6.46 -6.95
CA SER A 576 -16.42 6.82 -6.74
C SER A 576 -16.62 8.28 -6.33
N THR A 577 -15.62 8.88 -5.64
CA THR A 577 -15.69 10.28 -5.21
C THR A 577 -15.21 11.26 -6.28
N LEU A 578 -14.08 11.03 -6.91
CA LEU A 578 -13.43 12.03 -7.77
C LEU A 578 -13.61 11.78 -9.27
N ALA A 579 -13.76 10.54 -9.72
CA ALA A 579 -14.01 10.23 -11.12
C ALA A 579 -15.51 10.22 -11.43
N MET A 580 -16.26 9.31 -10.79
CA MET A 580 -17.69 9.10 -11.03
C MET A 580 -18.60 10.09 -10.31
N GLU A 581 -18.12 10.77 -9.26
CA GLU A 581 -18.85 11.72 -8.42
C GLU A 581 -20.13 11.13 -7.78
N SER A 582 -20.18 9.80 -7.64
CA SER A 582 -21.32 9.06 -7.07
C SER A 582 -21.38 9.11 -5.54
N THR A 583 -20.25 9.41 -4.89
CA THR A 583 -20.11 9.63 -3.43
C THR A 583 -19.54 11.02 -3.16
N GLY A 584 -19.40 11.40 -1.88
CA GLY A 584 -18.86 12.69 -1.46
C GLY A 584 -17.50 12.59 -0.77
N PHE A 585 -16.92 13.75 -0.45
CA PHE A 585 -15.67 13.79 0.32
C PHE A 585 -15.84 13.23 1.74
N SER A 586 -17.07 13.16 2.28
CA SER A 586 -17.33 12.52 3.58
C SER A 586 -16.97 11.04 3.58
N GLU A 587 -17.30 10.33 2.50
CA GLU A 587 -16.96 8.91 2.31
C GLU A 587 -15.47 8.72 2.07
N LEU A 588 -14.85 9.61 1.30
CA LEU A 588 -13.42 9.57 1.06
C LEU A 588 -12.61 9.84 2.34
N GLU A 589 -13.03 10.79 3.17
CA GLU A 589 -12.40 11.02 4.49
C GLU A 589 -12.56 9.80 5.41
N ALA A 590 -13.78 9.22 5.46
CA ALA A 590 -14.01 8.02 6.26
C ALA A 590 -13.12 6.85 5.80
N ALA A 591 -12.99 6.65 4.49
CA ALA A 591 -12.13 5.60 3.92
C ALA A 591 -10.64 5.84 4.24
N THR A 592 -10.18 7.09 4.13
CA THR A 592 -8.80 7.47 4.45
C THR A 592 -8.50 7.26 5.94
N ALA A 593 -9.41 7.70 6.81
CA ALA A 593 -9.27 7.52 8.25
C ALA A 593 -9.29 6.03 8.65
N ASP A 594 -10.09 5.21 7.97
CA ASP A 594 -10.11 3.76 8.20
C ASP A 594 -8.82 3.08 7.74
N SER A 595 -8.26 3.49 6.60
CA SER A 595 -6.93 3.04 6.16
C SER A 595 -5.84 3.37 7.18
N GLU A 596 -5.78 4.61 7.66
CA GLU A 596 -4.82 5.04 8.71
C GLU A 596 -4.98 4.23 10.01
N ARG A 597 -6.22 3.94 10.41
CA ARG A 597 -6.53 3.17 11.61
C ARG A 597 -6.13 1.70 11.48
N VAL A 598 -6.40 1.07 10.32
CA VAL A 598 -6.18 -0.38 10.14
C VAL A 598 -4.72 -0.69 9.85
N TYR A 599 -4.07 0.13 9.04
CA TYR A 599 -2.68 -0.13 8.65
C TYR A 599 -1.67 0.43 9.66
N GLY A 600 -2.00 1.54 10.33
CA GLY A 600 -1.10 2.22 11.26
C GLY A 600 -0.16 3.21 10.56
N LEU A 601 0.45 4.08 11.36
CA LEU A 601 1.39 5.11 10.88
C LEU A 601 2.77 4.56 10.49
N GLU A 602 3.06 3.33 10.89
CA GLU A 602 4.34 2.65 10.71
C GLU A 602 4.48 1.99 9.34
N THR A 603 3.37 1.83 8.61
CA THR A 603 3.33 1.11 7.34
C THR A 603 3.54 2.03 6.14
N ALA A 604 4.11 1.49 5.10
CA ALA A 604 4.35 2.21 3.84
C ALA A 604 3.34 1.75 2.77
N MET A 605 2.03 1.98 3.02
CA MET A 605 0.99 1.63 2.05
C MET A 605 1.14 2.43 0.76
N SER A 606 0.76 1.85 -0.36
CA SER A 606 0.84 2.49 -1.68
C SER A 606 -0.54 2.86 -2.20
N PRO A 607 -0.98 4.12 -2.07
CA PRO A 607 -2.18 4.62 -2.73
C PRO A 607 -1.94 4.79 -4.24
N LEU A 608 -3.02 4.60 -5.05
CA LEU A 608 -2.96 4.60 -6.50
C LEU A 608 -4.24 5.16 -7.13
N LEU A 609 -4.17 5.55 -8.41
CA LEU A 609 -5.31 5.94 -9.25
C LEU A 609 -5.71 4.87 -10.26
N GLY A 610 -4.88 3.87 -10.47
CA GLY A 610 -5.04 2.77 -11.41
C GLY A 610 -3.76 1.95 -11.53
N ASN A 611 -3.83 0.81 -12.19
CA ASN A 611 -2.68 -0.01 -12.56
C ASN A 611 -2.99 -0.80 -13.84
N HIS A 612 -2.14 -1.78 -14.18
CA HIS A 612 -2.30 -2.60 -15.39
C HIS A 612 -3.49 -3.58 -15.34
N ASP A 613 -4.09 -3.83 -14.15
CA ASP A 613 -5.24 -4.73 -13.95
C ASP A 613 -6.54 -3.96 -13.71
N LYS A 614 -6.50 -2.64 -13.74
CA LYS A 614 -7.66 -1.77 -13.52
C LYS A 614 -7.82 -0.78 -14.67
N PRO A 615 -9.05 -0.45 -15.05
CA PRO A 615 -9.28 0.66 -15.96
C PRO A 615 -8.61 1.95 -15.49
N ARG A 616 -8.24 2.79 -16.42
CA ARG A 616 -7.64 4.09 -16.10
C ARG A 616 -8.67 5.05 -15.53
N PHE A 617 -8.23 5.92 -14.66
CA PHE A 617 -9.08 6.93 -14.00
C PHE A 617 -9.95 7.73 -14.99
N LEU A 618 -9.38 8.10 -16.14
CA LEU A 618 -10.09 8.91 -17.14
C LEU A 618 -11.26 8.19 -17.80
N ALA A 619 -11.23 6.87 -17.94
CA ALA A 619 -12.36 6.11 -18.48
C ALA A 619 -13.62 6.26 -17.61
N TYR A 620 -13.44 6.28 -16.28
CA TYR A 620 -14.55 6.56 -15.35
C TYR A 620 -14.89 8.05 -15.29
N ALA A 621 -13.88 8.93 -15.31
CA ALA A 621 -14.09 10.37 -15.16
C ALA A 621 -14.81 10.99 -16.38
N ASP A 622 -14.62 10.42 -17.56
CA ASP A 622 -15.29 10.83 -18.81
C ASP A 622 -16.68 10.21 -18.99
N GLY A 623 -17.00 9.16 -18.19
CA GLY A 623 -18.28 8.47 -18.24
C GLY A 623 -18.33 7.30 -19.24
N ASP A 624 -17.19 6.84 -19.76
CA ASP A 624 -17.12 5.64 -20.60
C ASP A 624 -17.38 4.38 -19.78
N LEU A 625 -17.03 4.40 -18.48
CA LEU A 625 -17.24 3.31 -17.53
C LEU A 625 -18.05 3.77 -16.30
N PRO A 626 -18.90 2.90 -15.70
CA PRO A 626 -19.31 1.61 -16.27
C PRO A 626 -20.11 1.77 -17.57
N ASP A 627 -19.81 0.96 -18.57
CA ASP A 627 -20.53 1.01 -19.85
C ASP A 627 -21.88 0.28 -19.71
N PRO A 628 -23.02 0.94 -19.97
CA PRO A 628 -24.32 0.28 -19.84
C PRO A 628 -24.56 -0.84 -20.86
N ARG A 629 -23.76 -0.89 -21.95
CA ARG A 629 -23.83 -1.91 -23.00
C ARG A 629 -23.04 -3.17 -22.64
N GLU A 630 -22.02 -3.02 -21.78
CA GLU A 630 -21.11 -4.08 -21.38
C GLU A 630 -20.66 -3.86 -19.92
N PRO A 631 -21.22 -4.61 -18.95
CA PRO A 631 -20.87 -4.45 -17.56
C PRO A 631 -19.47 -4.98 -17.21
N ASP A 632 -18.91 -5.85 -18.04
CA ASP A 632 -17.54 -6.33 -17.90
C ASP A 632 -16.57 -5.29 -18.48
N GLU A 633 -15.69 -4.74 -17.64
CA GLU A 633 -14.80 -3.65 -18.00
C GLU A 633 -13.71 -4.07 -19.00
N GLU A 634 -13.33 -5.35 -18.99
CA GLU A 634 -12.38 -5.91 -19.93
C GLU A 634 -13.05 -6.07 -21.30
N GLU A 635 -14.23 -6.68 -21.36
CA GLU A 635 -15.01 -6.80 -22.60
C GLU A 635 -15.41 -5.44 -23.15
N ALA A 636 -15.68 -4.44 -22.29
CA ALA A 636 -15.91 -3.07 -22.72
C ALA A 636 -14.66 -2.50 -23.43
N GLY A 637 -13.47 -2.77 -22.91
CA GLY A 637 -12.21 -2.35 -23.52
C GLY A 637 -11.97 -2.92 -24.91
N TRP A 638 -12.34 -4.18 -25.12
CA TRP A 638 -12.24 -4.82 -26.43
C TRP A 638 -13.24 -4.28 -27.43
N LYS A 639 -14.48 -4.06 -27.02
CA LYS A 639 -15.59 -3.67 -27.91
C LYS A 639 -15.73 -2.16 -28.10
N TYR A 640 -15.44 -1.39 -27.06
CA TYR A 640 -15.70 0.04 -26.96
C TYR A 640 -14.51 0.78 -26.32
N PRO A 641 -13.34 0.79 -26.99
CA PRO A 641 -12.15 1.46 -26.43
C PRO A 641 -12.47 2.87 -25.97
N SER A 642 -12.09 3.21 -24.74
CA SER A 642 -12.40 4.50 -24.11
C SER A 642 -11.69 5.68 -24.81
N ALA A 643 -12.33 6.85 -24.80
CA ALA A 643 -11.79 8.10 -25.32
C ALA A 643 -12.17 9.28 -24.43
N VAL A 644 -11.30 10.27 -24.27
CA VAL A 644 -11.62 11.44 -23.47
C VAL A 644 -12.33 12.48 -24.36
N ASN A 645 -13.60 12.72 -24.08
CA ASN A 645 -14.46 13.62 -24.82
C ASN A 645 -14.71 14.95 -24.08
N HIS A 646 -14.51 14.96 -22.74
CA HIS A 646 -14.83 16.11 -21.91
C HIS A 646 -13.58 16.69 -21.25
N PRO A 647 -13.21 17.95 -21.50
CA PRO A 647 -12.05 18.59 -20.83
C PRO A 647 -12.14 18.60 -19.29
N SER A 648 -13.36 18.56 -18.73
CA SER A 648 -13.59 18.47 -17.28
C SER A 648 -13.02 17.20 -16.65
N SER A 649 -12.88 16.11 -17.42
CA SER A 649 -12.32 14.84 -16.97
C SER A 649 -10.85 14.98 -16.61
N TYR A 650 -10.09 15.79 -17.34
CA TYR A 650 -8.71 16.13 -16.99
C TYR A 650 -8.63 16.97 -15.70
N ALA A 651 -9.60 17.85 -15.43
CA ALA A 651 -9.65 18.58 -14.17
C ALA A 651 -9.90 17.63 -12.99
N LYS A 652 -10.77 16.62 -13.15
CA LYS A 652 -10.98 15.55 -12.16
C LYS A 652 -9.70 14.75 -11.92
N LEU A 653 -8.98 14.38 -12.99
CA LEU A 653 -7.72 13.65 -12.89
C LEU A 653 -6.65 14.46 -12.12
N ARG A 654 -6.48 15.74 -12.43
CA ARG A 654 -5.54 16.62 -11.71
C ARG A 654 -5.92 16.75 -10.22
N MET A 655 -7.21 16.83 -9.90
CA MET A 655 -7.67 16.85 -8.53
C MET A 655 -7.37 15.52 -7.82
N ALA A 656 -7.54 14.38 -8.50
CA ALA A 656 -7.21 13.07 -7.98
C ALA A 656 -5.69 12.92 -7.73
N PHE A 657 -4.85 13.44 -8.63
CA PHE A 657 -3.41 13.50 -8.40
C PHE A 657 -3.04 14.41 -7.21
N THR A 658 -3.73 15.53 -7.04
CA THR A 658 -3.52 16.38 -5.86
C THR A 658 -3.85 15.61 -4.60
N PHE A 659 -4.97 14.89 -4.56
CA PHE A 659 -5.34 14.06 -3.42
C PHE A 659 -4.30 12.96 -3.19
N LEU A 660 -3.94 12.18 -4.21
CA LEU A 660 -2.97 11.09 -4.16
C LEU A 660 -1.62 11.56 -3.56
N MET A 661 -1.07 12.66 -4.10
CA MET A 661 0.25 13.17 -3.69
C MET A 661 0.25 13.80 -2.30
N THR A 662 -0.91 14.11 -1.74
CA THR A 662 -1.06 14.68 -0.39
C THR A 662 -1.39 13.65 0.68
N LEU A 663 -1.66 12.40 0.30
CA LEU A 663 -1.86 11.27 1.23
C LEU A 663 -0.55 10.82 1.89
N PRO A 664 -0.62 10.24 3.10
CA PRO A 664 0.49 9.46 3.64
C PRO A 664 0.75 8.20 2.80
N GLY A 665 1.93 7.60 2.94
CA GLY A 665 2.31 6.39 2.22
C GLY A 665 3.17 6.66 1.00
N VAL A 666 3.23 5.70 0.09
CA VAL A 666 4.10 5.67 -1.10
C VAL A 666 3.21 5.75 -2.35
N PRO A 667 2.92 6.95 -2.88
CA PRO A 667 2.05 7.09 -4.03
C PRO A 667 2.66 6.47 -5.28
N MET A 668 1.80 5.84 -6.09
CA MET A 668 2.19 5.21 -7.34
C MET A 668 1.47 5.89 -8.52
N ILE A 669 2.22 6.24 -9.55
CA ILE A 669 1.74 6.73 -10.85
C ILE A 669 1.83 5.58 -11.85
N TYR A 670 0.71 5.19 -12.44
CA TYR A 670 0.70 4.26 -13.56
C TYR A 670 1.08 5.02 -14.83
N TYR A 671 2.03 4.47 -15.61
CA TYR A 671 2.58 5.14 -16.80
C TYR A 671 1.49 5.73 -17.70
N GLY A 672 1.68 6.94 -18.17
CA GLY A 672 0.76 7.64 -19.06
C GLY A 672 -0.40 8.36 -18.37
N ASP A 673 -0.72 8.07 -17.09
CA ASP A 673 -1.74 8.82 -16.35
C ASP A 673 -1.36 10.31 -16.22
N GLU A 674 -0.06 10.59 -16.08
CA GLU A 674 0.50 11.95 -16.03
C GLU A 674 0.33 12.71 -17.35
N LEU A 675 0.09 11.98 -18.43
CA LEU A 675 -0.22 12.53 -19.77
C LEU A 675 -1.72 12.51 -20.06
N GLY A 676 -2.53 12.01 -19.14
CA GLY A 676 -3.96 11.86 -19.32
C GLY A 676 -4.33 10.73 -20.29
N LEU A 677 -3.59 9.63 -20.27
CA LEU A 677 -3.94 8.44 -21.04
C LEU A 677 -5.21 7.81 -20.47
N THR A 678 -6.15 7.43 -21.33
CA THR A 678 -7.36 6.68 -20.98
C THR A 678 -7.28 5.23 -21.44
N GLY A 679 -8.15 4.35 -20.92
CA GLY A 679 -8.28 2.95 -21.27
C GLY A 679 -9.27 2.25 -20.34
N ALA A 680 -10.12 1.38 -20.91
CA ALA A 680 -11.00 0.50 -20.14
C ALA A 680 -10.20 -0.67 -19.54
N GLY A 681 -10.78 -1.82 -19.30
CA GLY A 681 -10.05 -2.98 -18.77
C GLY A 681 -8.96 -3.50 -19.73
N ASP A 682 -8.17 -4.48 -19.24
CA ASP A 682 -7.10 -5.13 -19.99
C ASP A 682 -7.61 -5.66 -21.35
N PRO A 683 -6.91 -5.42 -22.47
CA PRO A 683 -5.63 -4.72 -22.63
C PRO A 683 -5.76 -3.22 -23.01
N ASP A 684 -6.97 -2.65 -23.03
CA ASP A 684 -7.18 -1.26 -23.45
C ASP A 684 -6.51 -0.24 -22.48
N ASN A 685 -6.43 -0.59 -21.19
CA ASN A 685 -5.69 0.20 -20.20
C ASN A 685 -4.15 0.16 -20.39
N ARG A 686 -3.64 -0.73 -21.27
CA ARG A 686 -2.21 -0.96 -21.55
C ARG A 686 -1.80 -0.40 -22.92
N ARG A 687 -2.28 0.80 -23.29
CA ARG A 687 -1.91 1.49 -24.52
C ARG A 687 -0.45 1.95 -24.48
N MET A 688 0.17 2.10 -25.65
CA MET A 688 1.53 2.65 -25.72
C MET A 688 1.61 4.05 -25.10
N LEU A 689 2.71 4.32 -24.38
CA LEU A 689 3.01 5.64 -23.84
C LEU A 689 3.16 6.65 -24.99
N PRO A 690 2.37 7.71 -25.03
CA PRO A 690 2.61 8.81 -25.96
C PRO A 690 3.97 9.46 -25.70
N ASP A 691 4.61 9.99 -26.74
CA ASP A 691 5.86 10.73 -26.61
C ASP A 691 5.68 11.95 -25.69
N PRO A 692 6.27 11.97 -24.49
CA PRO A 692 6.05 13.06 -23.53
C PRO A 692 6.53 14.43 -24.02
N ASP A 693 7.56 14.45 -24.88
CA ASP A 693 8.11 15.70 -25.41
C ASP A 693 7.18 16.36 -26.45
N LYS A 694 6.21 15.60 -26.96
CA LYS A 694 5.17 16.08 -27.85
C LYS A 694 3.85 16.42 -27.15
N ALA A 695 3.81 16.34 -25.81
CA ALA A 695 2.60 16.64 -25.06
C ALA A 695 2.14 18.10 -25.26
N THR A 696 0.87 18.27 -25.60
CA THR A 696 0.23 19.58 -25.79
C THR A 696 -1.13 19.63 -25.09
N GLY A 697 -1.75 20.80 -24.97
CA GLY A 697 -3.11 20.97 -24.46
C GLY A 697 -3.26 20.42 -23.02
N GLU A 698 -4.29 19.59 -22.81
CA GLU A 698 -4.59 19.01 -21.49
C GLU A 698 -3.53 18.01 -21.04
N ALA A 699 -2.93 17.24 -21.95
CA ALA A 699 -1.83 16.33 -21.62
C ALA A 699 -0.63 17.08 -21.02
N LYS A 700 -0.21 18.17 -21.65
CA LYS A 700 0.89 19.02 -21.13
C LYS A 700 0.50 19.67 -19.80
N THR A 701 -0.72 20.15 -19.68
CA THR A 701 -1.22 20.77 -18.44
C THR A 701 -1.23 19.76 -17.29
N THR A 702 -1.61 18.51 -17.56
CA THR A 702 -1.65 17.44 -16.56
C THR A 702 -0.22 17.01 -16.17
N LEU A 703 0.67 16.84 -17.15
CA LEU A 703 2.09 16.54 -16.92
C LEU A 703 2.75 17.58 -16.00
N ASP A 704 2.55 18.88 -16.32
CA ASP A 704 3.11 19.98 -15.51
C ASP A 704 2.52 20.01 -14.09
N HIS A 705 1.24 19.67 -13.95
CA HIS A 705 0.57 19.59 -12.65
C HIS A 705 1.13 18.46 -11.81
N VAL A 706 1.27 17.27 -12.38
CA VAL A 706 1.84 16.10 -11.69
C VAL A 706 3.30 16.36 -11.30
N SER A 707 4.11 16.89 -12.21
CA SER A 707 5.49 17.26 -11.92
C SER A 707 5.58 18.24 -10.74
N LYS A 708 4.73 19.27 -10.72
CA LYS A 708 4.70 20.22 -9.60
C LYS A 708 4.32 19.54 -8.27
N LEU A 709 3.35 18.63 -8.29
CA LEU A 709 2.91 17.90 -7.09
C LEU A 709 4.00 16.99 -6.51
N THR A 710 4.71 16.26 -7.35
CA THR A 710 5.78 15.35 -6.92
C THR A 710 6.95 16.11 -6.30
N HIS A 711 7.32 17.25 -6.89
CA HIS A 711 8.34 18.14 -6.31
C HIS A 711 7.88 18.77 -5.00
N LEU A 712 6.61 19.21 -4.89
CA LEU A 712 6.05 19.70 -3.63
C LEU A 712 6.07 18.60 -2.55
N ARG A 713 5.67 17.36 -2.90
CA ARG A 713 5.73 16.23 -1.98
C ARG A 713 7.16 15.98 -1.49
N SER A 714 8.14 16.05 -2.36
CA SER A 714 9.55 15.88 -2.00
C SER A 714 10.06 17.02 -1.13
N ALA A 715 9.64 18.26 -1.40
CA ALA A 715 10.07 19.43 -0.66
C ALA A 715 9.42 19.56 0.73
N HIS A 716 8.20 19.03 0.92
CA HIS A 716 7.42 19.17 2.14
C HIS A 716 7.30 17.85 2.90
N PRO A 717 8.08 17.62 3.97
CA PRO A 717 7.98 16.40 4.80
C PRO A 717 6.58 16.19 5.40
N ALA A 718 5.80 17.25 5.60
CA ALA A 718 4.43 17.16 6.08
C ALA A 718 3.56 16.22 5.23
N PHE A 719 3.76 16.14 3.91
CA PHE A 719 3.02 15.20 3.04
C PHE A 719 3.36 13.73 3.31
N ARG A 720 4.59 13.44 3.73
CA ARG A 720 5.10 12.08 3.92
C ARG A 720 4.93 11.59 5.34
N TYR A 721 5.25 12.44 6.31
CA TYR A 721 5.37 12.10 7.72
C TYR A 721 4.36 12.81 8.64
N GLY A 722 3.70 13.85 8.13
CA GLY A 722 2.84 14.72 8.94
C GLY A 722 1.54 14.06 9.36
N SER A 723 1.02 14.49 10.51
CA SER A 723 -0.36 14.22 10.89
C SER A 723 -1.32 14.79 9.84
N ARG A 724 -2.52 14.25 9.78
CA ARG A 724 -3.56 14.67 8.84
C ARG A 724 -4.84 15.00 9.61
N ARG A 725 -5.28 16.24 9.57
CA ARG A 725 -6.54 16.68 10.17
C ARG A 725 -7.45 17.25 9.09
N ALA A 726 -8.62 16.65 8.91
CA ALA A 726 -9.67 17.20 8.08
C ALA A 726 -10.35 18.37 8.83
N ILE A 727 -10.42 19.53 8.18
CA ILE A 727 -10.99 20.77 8.74
C ILE A 727 -12.22 21.24 8.00
N GLU A 728 -12.48 20.68 6.84
CA GLU A 728 -13.71 20.81 6.06
C GLU A 728 -14.02 19.46 5.43
N THR A 729 -15.23 18.95 5.62
CA THR A 729 -15.64 17.68 5.01
C THR A 729 -17.12 17.75 4.67
N LYS A 730 -17.41 18.16 3.45
CA LYS A 730 -18.75 18.18 2.87
C LYS A 730 -18.80 17.33 1.61
N LYS A 731 -19.95 17.24 0.99
CA LYS A 731 -20.12 16.47 -0.25
C LYS A 731 -19.12 16.88 -1.33
N ASP A 732 -19.01 18.19 -1.59
CA ASP A 732 -18.28 18.73 -2.73
C ASP A 732 -17.06 19.59 -2.35
N THR A 733 -16.84 19.84 -1.04
CA THR A 733 -15.69 20.58 -0.53
C THR A 733 -14.96 19.79 0.55
N TYR A 734 -13.64 19.88 0.51
CA TYR A 734 -12.77 19.19 1.44
C TYR A 734 -11.53 20.01 1.73
N ALA A 735 -11.11 20.05 2.99
CA ALA A 735 -9.83 20.66 3.32
C ALA A 735 -9.15 19.91 4.46
N ILE A 736 -7.84 19.75 4.34
CA ILE A 736 -6.98 19.10 5.34
C ILE A 736 -5.78 19.95 5.67
N VAL A 737 -5.34 19.87 6.93
CA VAL A 737 -4.03 20.34 7.36
C VAL A 737 -3.09 19.17 7.54
N ARG A 738 -1.88 19.28 7.01
CA ARG A 738 -0.76 18.38 7.26
C ARG A 738 0.28 19.12 8.09
N ALA A 739 0.75 18.50 9.17
CA ALA A 739 1.69 19.14 10.10
C ALA A 739 2.82 18.18 10.49
N TYR A 740 4.07 18.61 10.30
CA TYR A 740 5.27 17.87 10.67
C TYR A 740 6.44 18.80 10.98
N ALA A 741 6.88 18.81 12.22
CA ALA A 741 7.90 19.72 12.71
C ALA A 741 7.53 21.19 12.36
N GLU A 742 8.39 21.91 11.67
CA GLU A 742 8.16 23.29 11.26
C GLU A 742 7.36 23.39 9.94
N ASP A 743 7.12 22.26 9.26
CA ASP A 743 6.41 22.23 7.98
C ASP A 743 4.89 22.09 8.17
N ARG A 744 4.15 22.99 7.56
CA ARG A 744 2.69 23.07 7.60
C ARG A 744 2.14 23.21 6.21
N VAL A 745 1.15 22.41 5.86
CA VAL A 745 0.52 22.47 4.54
C VAL A 745 -0.99 22.41 4.70
N LEU A 746 -1.67 23.37 4.08
CA LEU A 746 -3.12 23.36 3.92
C LEU A 746 -3.46 22.94 2.49
N ILE A 747 -4.32 21.95 2.34
CA ILE A 747 -4.83 21.48 1.05
C ILE A 747 -6.35 21.66 1.06
N ALA A 748 -6.91 22.25 0.00
CA ALA A 748 -8.33 22.47 -0.13
C ALA A 748 -8.83 22.07 -1.52
N PHE A 749 -10.05 21.52 -1.58
CA PHE A 749 -10.67 20.97 -2.78
C PHE A 749 -12.08 21.52 -2.96
N ASN A 750 -12.43 21.81 -4.20
CA ASN A 750 -13.78 22.08 -4.68
C ASN A 750 -14.04 21.25 -5.95
N ARG A 751 -14.81 20.17 -5.84
CA ARG A 751 -15.16 19.37 -7.01
C ARG A 751 -16.42 19.84 -7.72
N SER A 752 -17.17 20.79 -7.14
CA SER A 752 -18.39 21.30 -7.73
C SER A 752 -18.15 22.13 -8.99
N GLU A 753 -19.17 22.33 -9.79
CA GLU A 753 -19.13 23.18 -10.99
C GLU A 753 -19.27 24.68 -10.69
N LYS A 754 -19.35 25.04 -9.40
CA LYS A 754 -19.49 26.44 -8.94
C LYS A 754 -18.28 26.85 -8.14
N PRO A 755 -17.85 28.11 -8.19
CA PRO A 755 -16.83 28.60 -7.30
C PRO A 755 -17.35 28.60 -5.86
N VAL A 756 -16.47 28.36 -4.89
CA VAL A 756 -16.81 28.37 -3.45
C VAL A 756 -15.82 29.21 -2.67
N SER A 757 -16.29 29.82 -1.59
CA SER A 757 -15.45 30.46 -0.59
C SER A 757 -15.55 29.64 0.69
N LEU A 758 -14.42 29.20 1.22
CA LEU A 758 -14.33 28.39 2.44
C LEU A 758 -13.69 29.25 3.54
N ASP A 759 -14.32 29.28 4.69
CA ASP A 759 -13.78 29.86 5.91
C ASP A 759 -13.33 28.74 6.84
N LEU A 760 -12.03 28.48 6.91
CA LEU A 760 -11.39 27.30 7.50
C LEU A 760 -10.76 27.61 8.84
N LEU A 761 -11.04 26.82 9.88
CA LEU A 761 -10.33 26.86 11.16
C LEU A 761 -9.02 26.07 11.05
N VAL A 762 -7.91 26.77 10.81
CA VAL A 762 -6.60 26.18 10.52
C VAL A 762 -5.69 26.09 11.75
N SER A 763 -6.05 26.76 12.83
CA SER A 763 -5.34 26.67 14.10
C SER A 763 -5.63 25.34 14.84
N PRO A 764 -4.74 24.86 15.73
CA PRO A 764 -3.49 25.49 16.13
C PRO A 764 -2.28 25.18 15.21
N GLU A 765 -2.43 24.30 14.20
CA GLU A 765 -1.30 23.87 13.38
C GLU A 765 -0.71 25.01 12.54
N ILE A 766 -1.57 25.89 12.03
CA ILE A 766 -1.15 27.03 11.22
C ILE A 766 -1.45 28.29 12.03
N PRO A 767 -0.42 28.97 12.57
CA PRO A 767 -0.59 30.19 13.37
C PRO A 767 -0.99 31.37 12.49
N ASP A 768 -1.36 32.46 13.13
CA ASP A 768 -1.58 33.74 12.45
C ASP A 768 -0.32 34.16 11.67
N GLY A 769 -0.51 34.56 10.43
CA GLY A 769 0.58 34.90 9.52
C GLY A 769 0.15 34.91 8.07
N SER A 770 1.11 34.82 7.19
CA SER A 770 0.91 34.75 5.74
C SER A 770 1.17 33.36 5.22
N LEU A 771 0.33 32.90 4.28
CA LEU A 771 0.50 31.68 3.54
C LEU A 771 0.65 31.98 2.06
N GLU A 772 1.56 31.27 1.39
CA GLU A 772 1.74 31.36 -0.05
C GLU A 772 0.96 30.23 -0.74
N GLN A 773 0.24 30.57 -1.79
CA GLN A 773 -0.48 29.59 -2.58
C GLN A 773 0.45 28.98 -3.62
N GLU A 774 0.85 27.70 -3.41
CA GLU A 774 1.83 27.02 -4.25
C GLU A 774 1.22 26.40 -5.51
N LEU A 775 0.01 25.85 -5.45
CA LEU A 775 -0.63 25.14 -6.55
C LEU A 775 -2.10 25.53 -6.71
N LEU A 776 -2.41 26.10 -7.85
CA LEU A 776 -3.78 26.36 -8.32
C LEU A 776 -4.01 25.69 -9.66
N LEU A 777 -5.19 25.11 -9.84
CA LEU A 777 -5.63 24.55 -11.13
C LEU A 777 -6.09 25.63 -12.11
N SER A 778 -6.32 26.85 -11.69
CA SER A 778 -6.76 27.94 -12.56
C SER A 778 -5.58 28.68 -13.18
N LYS A 779 -5.55 28.78 -14.51
CA LYS A 779 -4.54 29.53 -15.29
C LYS A 779 -4.57 31.04 -15.02
N THR A 780 -5.59 31.57 -14.34
CA THR A 780 -5.83 33.01 -14.19
C THR A 780 -5.37 33.61 -12.87
N SER A 781 -4.89 32.81 -11.91
CA SER A 781 -4.44 33.35 -10.61
C SER A 781 -2.93 33.35 -10.50
N SER A 782 -2.35 34.56 -10.37
CA SER A 782 -1.04 34.72 -9.76
C SER A 782 -1.07 34.15 -8.33
N ALA A 783 0.02 33.53 -7.87
CA ALA A 783 0.17 33.12 -6.47
C ALA A 783 -0.26 34.27 -5.56
N LYS A 784 -1.29 34.04 -4.74
CA LYS A 784 -1.79 35.04 -3.79
C LYS A 784 -1.32 34.65 -2.40
N THR A 785 -0.79 35.62 -1.69
CA THR A 785 -0.53 35.48 -0.25
C THR A 785 -1.85 35.68 0.48
N LEU A 786 -2.25 34.67 1.27
CA LEU A 786 -3.43 34.70 2.11
C LEU A 786 -3.00 34.83 3.59
N SER A 787 -3.76 35.56 4.39
CA SER A 787 -3.48 35.77 5.81
C SER A 787 -4.39 34.92 6.68
N VAL A 788 -3.80 34.21 7.64
CA VAL A 788 -4.54 33.61 8.77
C VAL A 788 -4.79 34.69 9.81
N LYS A 789 -6.03 34.80 10.26
CA LYS A 789 -6.45 35.74 11.29
C LYS A 789 -7.38 35.08 12.28
N ASP A 790 -7.10 35.23 13.58
CA ASP A 790 -7.84 34.58 14.65
C ASP A 790 -7.97 33.04 14.46
N GLY A 791 -6.90 32.41 13.95
CA GLY A 791 -6.81 30.99 13.63
C GLY A 791 -7.61 30.54 12.41
N ARG A 792 -8.16 31.50 11.65
CA ARG A 792 -9.01 31.19 10.47
C ARG A 792 -8.40 31.73 9.18
N LEU A 793 -8.70 31.03 8.08
CA LEU A 793 -8.33 31.42 6.75
C LEU A 793 -9.54 31.33 5.82
N THR A 794 -9.77 32.39 5.03
CA THR A 794 -10.74 32.36 3.95
C THR A 794 -10.04 32.12 2.61
N ILE A 795 -10.43 31.05 1.90
CA ILE A 795 -9.91 30.71 0.58
C ILE A 795 -11.04 30.67 -0.44
N PHE A 796 -10.79 31.22 -1.63
CA PHE A 796 -11.66 31.09 -2.78
C PHE A 796 -11.13 30.02 -3.73
N LEU A 797 -11.98 29.03 -4.04
CA LEU A 797 -11.68 27.94 -4.95
C LEU A 797 -12.57 28.02 -6.20
N PRO A 798 -11.99 28.10 -7.41
CA PRO A 798 -12.72 27.94 -8.66
C PRO A 798 -13.46 26.60 -8.75
N PRO A 799 -14.36 26.44 -9.72
CA PRO A 799 -14.96 25.14 -10.01
C PRO A 799 -13.89 24.07 -10.32
N ARG A 800 -14.13 22.84 -9.88
CA ARG A 800 -13.28 21.67 -10.16
C ARG A 800 -11.79 21.94 -9.95
N SER A 801 -11.45 22.45 -8.75
CA SER A 801 -10.09 22.89 -8.44
C SER A 801 -9.61 22.40 -7.08
N SER A 802 -8.30 22.35 -6.92
CA SER A 802 -7.63 22.17 -5.64
C SER A 802 -6.55 23.24 -5.44
N SER A 803 -6.19 23.48 -4.20
CA SER A 803 -5.15 24.43 -3.82
C SER A 803 -4.28 23.85 -2.71
N ILE A 804 -2.99 24.13 -2.78
CA ILE A 804 -2.00 23.80 -1.76
C ILE A 804 -1.38 25.12 -1.28
N LEU A 805 -1.42 25.35 0.04
CA LEU A 805 -0.86 26.52 0.68
C LEU A 805 0.19 26.09 1.69
N VAL A 806 1.30 26.80 1.70
CA VAL A 806 2.39 26.63 2.64
C VAL A 806 2.73 27.96 3.30
N PRO A 807 3.34 27.97 4.51
CA PRO A 807 3.75 29.21 5.15
C PRO A 807 4.69 30.00 4.26
N ALA A 808 4.42 31.30 4.10
CA ALA A 808 5.34 32.19 3.41
C ALA A 808 6.72 32.13 4.09
N LYS A 809 7.77 32.06 3.30
CA LYS A 809 9.12 32.14 3.83
C LYS A 809 9.30 33.53 4.46
N PRO A 810 9.85 33.63 5.69
CA PRO A 810 10.06 34.89 6.35
C PRO A 810 11.02 35.84 5.61
#